data_e9bb4612371d86fdbc18843701092294
#
_entry.id   e9bb4612371d86fdbc18843701092294
#
_cell.length_a   1.000
_cell.length_b   1.000
_cell.length_c   1.000
_cell.angle_alpha   90.00
_cell.angle_beta   90.00
_cell.angle_gamma   90.00
#
_symmetry.space_group_name_H-M   'P 1'
#
loop_
_entity.id
_entity.type
_entity.pdbx_description
1 polymer ?
#
loop_
_entity_poly.entity_id
_entity_poly.type
_entity_poly.pdbx_seq_one_letter_code
_entity_poly.pdbx_strand_id
1 'polypeptide(L)'
;MINNRVKLSTLENNLPVSVKDKEYDPNQIIVIKRDGREEPYTPEKMRKVCLWACDNKETFVDILLNSTRIKLYNKIKISDVYDELIKTAVNNISRIYPQYETIAAKLYLMKIYHDSWKIKDKTSYPNYYEVIQKGLEHKVYKREVFESYSQEEIEELGKSIKIENDHLFTYKSLYTFYSKYCLNYSKQKKLELPQHAYMRIAMTLFYKENKDIRLPLVKRFYEFVSQHYFTLATPIMLNAGTQKQQLSSCVLSKMGDSATSIMDSIKDIAIYSKYKGGNAIDISEVRSSGSYILGNNGFSSGPVPFLKIIESTIKAFNQGATRPGVCCVYFQWWHANFEELVVLKSNSGTEENRARHLKYSVKINNLLLDRVLKNQTVSLFNPNDVPKLIGLYGKEFEKQYIEYEENKNIKRKTIEAQKVMEMILKERAETGNIYLFHEENVNETSMLNRYINSSNLCCEITLPSRESKLISEKTIIDDGEEVIYKKYDAGEISLCNLASINLAKWGFENSETQQEIIDIVVRGMDNTIDIADYPVQEGKITNKKYRYLGIGVLNFANYLALKELVIDEKPAIEDAQKLFENWSYMIIKSSLELAKEKGRYEKFSESKWAKGELPIFVANKKAIALTKNQPDWNKWRKLADEIKLHGLRNAQLMAIAPTATSGKAINATESIEPIQHFFYKEDGKINLPTLVPNIKKNSKFYKTAIECNQYRLLQHAAIRQCYIDQAQSINSYFKKVTSLTDFTLYHIYGFNLGIKTYYYCKTEKDVVEDICESCT
;
A
#
# COMPACT_ATOMS: atom_id res chain seq x y z
N MET A 1 -39.10 27.06 -20.43
CA MET A 1 -40.50 26.62 -20.72
C MET A 1 -40.46 25.61 -21.85
N ILE A 2 -40.62 24.33 -21.56
CA ILE A 2 -41.34 23.34 -22.40
C ILE A 2 -41.61 22.18 -21.46
N ASN A 3 -42.86 22.06 -21.08
CA ASN A 3 -43.45 20.94 -20.36
C ASN A 3 -43.53 19.75 -21.32
N ASN A 4 -42.87 18.65 -21.01
CA ASN A 4 -43.23 17.34 -21.55
C ASN A 4 -43.57 16.39 -20.40
N ARG A 5 -44.83 16.44 -19.96
CA ARG A 5 -45.46 15.33 -19.25
C ARG A 5 -45.74 14.23 -20.28
N VAL A 6 -44.94 13.19 -20.32
CA VAL A 6 -45.28 11.94 -21.02
C VAL A 6 -46.41 11.28 -20.23
N LYS A 7 -47.55 11.12 -20.86
CA LYS A 7 -48.72 10.44 -20.28
C LYS A 7 -48.39 8.95 -20.10
N LEU A 8 -48.60 8.44 -18.89
CA LEU A 8 -48.43 7.01 -18.53
C LEU A 8 -49.22 6.03 -19.42
N SER A 9 -50.22 6.49 -20.16
CA SER A 9 -51.04 5.67 -21.04
C SER A 9 -50.38 5.15 -22.32
N THR A 10 -49.17 5.65 -22.67
CA THR A 10 -48.46 5.22 -23.88
C THR A 10 -47.40 4.12 -23.60
N LEU A 11 -47.13 3.77 -22.35
CA LEU A 11 -46.19 2.69 -21.96
C LEU A 11 -46.88 1.32 -21.84
N GLU A 12 -48.22 1.27 -21.75
CA GLU A 12 -48.96 0.01 -21.60
C GLU A 12 -49.12 -0.79 -22.90
N ASN A 13 -48.89 -0.18 -24.07
CA ASN A 13 -49.17 -0.83 -25.36
C ASN A 13 -47.96 -1.48 -26.05
N ASN A 14 -46.72 -1.42 -25.47
CA ASN A 14 -45.51 -1.94 -26.10
C ASN A 14 -44.73 -2.97 -25.27
N LEU A 15 -45.36 -3.62 -24.29
CA LEU A 15 -44.77 -4.77 -23.60
C LEU A 15 -45.08 -6.06 -24.38
N PRO A 16 -44.10 -6.99 -24.55
CA PRO A 16 -44.39 -8.28 -25.18
C PRO A 16 -45.51 -9.02 -24.44
N VAL A 17 -46.40 -9.65 -25.20
CA VAL A 17 -47.60 -10.34 -24.72
C VAL A 17 -47.38 -11.41 -23.63
N SER A 18 -46.13 -11.84 -23.38
CA SER A 18 -45.74 -12.81 -22.33
C SER A 18 -45.70 -12.24 -20.90
N VAL A 19 -45.90 -10.94 -20.69
CA VAL A 19 -45.81 -10.30 -19.36
C VAL A 19 -47.20 -9.94 -18.81
N LYS A 20 -48.29 -10.07 -19.61
CA LYS A 20 -49.62 -9.56 -19.24
C LYS A 20 -50.46 -10.46 -18.34
N ASP A 21 -50.15 -11.75 -18.18
CA ASP A 21 -51.03 -12.68 -17.47
C ASP A 21 -50.30 -13.57 -16.47
N LYS A 22 -49.77 -12.96 -15.42
CA LYS A 22 -49.62 -13.62 -14.12
C LYS A 22 -49.97 -12.61 -13.04
N GLU A 23 -51.23 -12.64 -12.60
CA GLU A 23 -51.61 -12.12 -11.29
C GLU A 23 -50.68 -12.81 -10.26
N TYR A 24 -49.78 -12.04 -9.73
CA TYR A 24 -48.75 -12.53 -8.79
C TYR A 24 -49.40 -12.58 -7.41
N ASP A 25 -50.04 -13.73 -7.07
CA ASP A 25 -50.49 -13.96 -5.70
C ASP A 25 -49.28 -14.14 -4.78
N PRO A 26 -49.03 -13.21 -3.85
CA PRO A 26 -47.93 -13.31 -2.92
C PRO A 26 -48.00 -14.53 -2.00
N ASN A 27 -49.14 -15.16 -1.87
CA ASN A 27 -49.36 -16.41 -1.13
C ASN A 27 -48.94 -17.66 -1.91
N GLN A 28 -48.56 -17.56 -3.17
CA GLN A 28 -48.09 -18.67 -4.00
C GLN A 28 -46.57 -18.81 -4.12
N ILE A 29 -45.77 -17.87 -3.58
CA ILE A 29 -44.31 -18.01 -3.63
C ILE A 29 -43.86 -19.05 -2.58
N ILE A 30 -43.35 -20.16 -3.06
CA ILE A 30 -42.66 -21.16 -2.24
C ILE A 30 -41.19 -20.81 -2.16
N VAL A 31 -40.60 -20.85 -0.96
CA VAL A 31 -39.17 -20.65 -0.69
C VAL A 31 -38.55 -21.97 -0.30
N ILE A 32 -37.46 -22.34 -0.95
CA ILE A 32 -36.66 -23.51 -0.58
C ILE A 32 -35.70 -23.11 0.54
N LYS A 33 -35.86 -23.70 1.69
CA LYS A 33 -34.98 -23.51 2.85
C LYS A 33 -33.62 -24.16 2.59
N ARG A 34 -32.63 -23.81 3.42
CA ARG A 34 -31.26 -24.35 3.31
C ARG A 34 -31.15 -25.85 3.60
N ASP A 35 -32.11 -26.41 4.32
CA ASP A 35 -32.25 -27.86 4.58
C ASP A 35 -33.07 -28.61 3.50
N GLY A 36 -33.46 -27.89 2.43
CA GLY A 36 -34.23 -28.43 1.30
C GLY A 36 -35.73 -28.40 1.47
N ARG A 37 -36.27 -28.06 2.65
CA ARG A 37 -37.75 -27.97 2.87
C ARG A 37 -38.31 -26.81 2.08
N GLU A 38 -39.53 -27.03 1.56
CA GLU A 38 -40.31 -26.01 0.89
C GLU A 38 -41.30 -25.36 1.90
N GLU A 39 -41.32 -24.04 1.98
CA GLU A 39 -42.26 -23.27 2.82
C GLU A 39 -42.82 -22.11 2.04
N PRO A 40 -44.09 -21.68 2.32
CA PRO A 40 -44.60 -20.43 1.80
C PRO A 40 -43.72 -19.24 2.22
N TYR A 41 -43.52 -18.30 1.31
CA TYR A 41 -42.83 -17.07 1.62
C TYR A 41 -43.64 -16.27 2.66
N THR A 42 -42.97 -15.90 3.77
CA THR A 42 -43.57 -15.15 4.87
C THR A 42 -42.96 -13.74 4.93
N PRO A 43 -43.64 -12.69 4.41
CA PRO A 43 -43.15 -11.32 4.41
C PRO A 43 -42.73 -10.84 5.83
N GLU A 44 -43.45 -11.24 6.87
CA GLU A 44 -43.23 -10.84 8.27
C GLU A 44 -41.87 -11.31 8.79
N LYS A 45 -41.41 -12.52 8.39
CA LYS A 45 -40.06 -13.01 8.75
C LYS A 45 -38.98 -12.11 8.12
N MET A 46 -39.19 -11.71 6.86
CA MET A 46 -38.27 -10.81 6.16
C MET A 46 -38.33 -9.41 6.75
N ARG A 47 -39.51 -8.91 7.11
CA ARG A 47 -39.69 -7.61 7.76
C ARG A 47 -38.86 -7.51 9.07
N LYS A 48 -38.84 -8.57 9.92
CA LYS A 48 -38.04 -8.61 11.13
C LYS A 48 -36.53 -8.45 10.83
N VAL A 49 -36.04 -9.08 9.77
CA VAL A 49 -34.65 -8.94 9.32
C VAL A 49 -34.36 -7.52 8.84
N CYS A 50 -35.25 -6.97 8.02
CA CYS A 50 -35.12 -5.61 7.52
C CYS A 50 -35.21 -4.56 8.63
N LEU A 51 -36.12 -4.72 9.61
CA LEU A 51 -36.23 -3.84 10.77
C LEU A 51 -34.88 -3.77 11.55
N TRP A 52 -34.30 -4.93 11.84
CA TRP A 52 -32.99 -4.96 12.49
C TRP A 52 -31.90 -4.30 11.62
N ALA A 53 -31.85 -4.59 10.32
CA ALA A 53 -30.82 -4.00 9.45
C ALA A 53 -30.98 -2.49 9.30
N CYS A 54 -32.22 -1.99 9.33
CA CYS A 54 -32.58 -0.58 9.19
C CYS A 54 -32.64 0.20 10.52
N ASP A 55 -32.20 -0.36 11.65
CA ASP A 55 -32.32 0.25 12.98
C ASP A 55 -33.76 0.71 13.29
N ASN A 56 -34.74 -0.13 12.97
CA ASN A 56 -36.18 0.07 13.12
C ASN A 56 -36.75 1.29 12.35
N LYS A 57 -36.07 1.76 11.30
CA LYS A 57 -36.57 2.86 10.45
C LYS A 57 -37.48 2.31 9.34
N GLU A 58 -38.76 2.34 9.58
CA GLU A 58 -39.81 1.77 8.71
C GLU A 58 -39.72 2.20 7.24
N THR A 59 -39.42 3.48 6.96
CA THR A 59 -39.29 3.98 5.59
C THR A 59 -38.26 3.19 4.77
N PHE A 60 -37.11 2.83 5.35
CA PHE A 60 -36.09 2.02 4.66
C PHE A 60 -36.52 0.56 4.54
N VAL A 61 -37.25 0.03 5.52
CA VAL A 61 -37.78 -1.33 5.51
C VAL A 61 -38.76 -1.52 4.35
N ASP A 62 -39.73 -0.60 4.19
CA ASP A 62 -40.74 -0.68 3.15
C ASP A 62 -40.12 -0.57 1.74
N ILE A 63 -39.16 0.33 1.53
CA ILE A 63 -38.40 0.42 0.28
C ILE A 63 -37.71 -0.89 -0.05
N LEU A 64 -37.00 -1.48 0.94
CA LEU A 64 -36.27 -2.75 0.74
C LEU A 64 -37.22 -3.89 0.39
N LEU A 65 -38.29 -4.07 1.16
CA LEU A 65 -39.25 -5.17 0.97
C LEU A 65 -39.96 -5.07 -0.36
N ASN A 66 -40.48 -3.90 -0.70
CA ASN A 66 -41.21 -3.69 -1.95
C ASN A 66 -40.33 -3.90 -3.18
N SER A 67 -39.13 -3.33 -3.18
CA SER A 67 -38.18 -3.48 -4.29
C SER A 67 -37.62 -4.90 -4.41
N THR A 68 -37.51 -5.64 -3.30
CA THR A 68 -37.02 -7.04 -3.32
C THR A 68 -38.12 -7.97 -3.77
N ARG A 69 -39.38 -7.76 -3.32
CA ARG A 69 -40.55 -8.61 -3.64
C ARG A 69 -40.76 -8.77 -5.15
N ILE A 70 -40.57 -7.71 -5.92
CA ILE A 70 -40.72 -7.72 -7.38
C ILE A 70 -39.77 -8.71 -8.07
N LYS A 71 -38.64 -9.07 -7.42
CA LYS A 71 -37.61 -9.96 -7.96
C LYS A 71 -37.74 -11.41 -7.50
N LEU A 72 -38.69 -11.72 -6.61
CA LEU A 72 -38.89 -13.09 -6.12
C LEU A 72 -39.67 -13.92 -7.11
N TYR A 73 -39.34 -15.19 -7.24
CA TYR A 73 -40.02 -16.17 -8.09
C TYR A 73 -40.32 -17.45 -7.28
N ASN A 74 -41.24 -18.29 -7.77
CA ASN A 74 -41.62 -19.50 -7.09
C ASN A 74 -40.46 -20.50 -7.02
N LYS A 75 -40.32 -21.18 -5.89
CA LYS A 75 -39.18 -22.09 -5.55
C LYS A 75 -37.82 -21.42 -5.50
N ILE A 76 -37.77 -20.13 -5.16
CA ILE A 76 -36.54 -19.43 -4.91
C ILE A 76 -35.85 -19.98 -3.66
N LYS A 77 -34.53 -20.14 -3.69
CA LYS A 77 -33.77 -20.51 -2.49
C LYS A 77 -33.70 -19.34 -1.51
N ILE A 78 -33.78 -19.63 -0.22
CA ILE A 78 -33.68 -18.58 0.81
C ILE A 78 -32.35 -17.82 0.75
N SER A 79 -31.26 -18.47 0.31
CA SER A 79 -29.98 -17.79 0.04
C SER A 79 -30.11 -16.69 -0.98
N ASP A 80 -30.85 -16.97 -2.07
CA ASP A 80 -31.02 -16.06 -3.20
C ASP A 80 -31.96 -14.89 -2.83
N VAL A 81 -32.94 -15.15 -1.94
CA VAL A 81 -33.77 -14.07 -1.34
C VAL A 81 -32.88 -13.08 -0.57
N TYR A 82 -31.94 -13.57 0.24
CA TYR A 82 -30.98 -12.71 0.93
C TYR A 82 -30.07 -11.98 -0.04
N ASP A 83 -29.60 -12.63 -1.11
CA ASP A 83 -28.78 -12.00 -2.12
C ASP A 83 -29.53 -10.87 -2.85
N GLU A 84 -30.81 -11.06 -3.19
CA GLU A 84 -31.62 -10.01 -3.80
C GLU A 84 -31.90 -8.86 -2.81
N LEU A 85 -32.07 -9.15 -1.53
CA LEU A 85 -32.21 -8.14 -0.49
C LEU A 85 -30.94 -7.28 -0.34
N ILE A 86 -29.76 -7.93 -0.29
CA ILE A 86 -28.46 -7.25 -0.26
C ILE A 86 -28.26 -6.41 -1.51
N LYS A 87 -28.51 -6.96 -2.71
CA LYS A 87 -28.40 -6.23 -3.99
C LYS A 87 -29.33 -5.02 -4.01
N THR A 88 -30.53 -5.16 -3.49
CA THR A 88 -31.50 -4.06 -3.40
C THR A 88 -30.96 -2.95 -2.49
N ALA A 89 -30.43 -3.30 -1.31
CA ALA A 89 -29.81 -2.33 -0.42
C ALA A 89 -28.60 -1.63 -1.09
N VAL A 90 -27.74 -2.39 -1.74
CA VAL A 90 -26.54 -1.88 -2.45
C VAL A 90 -26.91 -0.90 -3.57
N ASN A 91 -27.95 -1.21 -4.35
CA ASN A 91 -28.43 -0.35 -5.45
C ASN A 91 -29.02 0.98 -4.96
N ASN A 92 -29.48 1.04 -3.70
CA ASN A 92 -30.01 2.25 -3.08
C ASN A 92 -28.91 3.12 -2.42
N ILE A 93 -27.65 2.66 -2.36
CA ILE A 93 -26.54 3.46 -1.85
C ILE A 93 -26.34 4.68 -2.75
N SER A 94 -26.45 5.87 -2.16
CA SER A 94 -26.27 7.14 -2.85
C SER A 94 -25.90 8.25 -1.87
N ARG A 95 -25.49 9.41 -2.39
CA ARG A 95 -25.22 10.60 -1.57
C ARG A 95 -26.44 11.05 -0.75
N ILE A 96 -27.66 10.79 -1.24
CA ILE A 96 -28.92 11.14 -0.57
C ILE A 96 -29.20 10.13 0.55
N TYR A 97 -28.98 8.85 0.29
CA TYR A 97 -29.27 7.74 1.20
C TYR A 97 -28.01 6.92 1.58
N PRO A 98 -27.00 7.53 2.19
CA PRO A 98 -25.77 6.83 2.58
C PRO A 98 -26.00 5.74 3.63
N GLN A 99 -27.12 5.77 4.36
CA GLN A 99 -27.50 4.75 5.36
C GLN A 99 -27.57 3.34 4.75
N TYR A 100 -27.83 3.22 3.44
CA TYR A 100 -27.84 1.92 2.79
C TYR A 100 -26.48 1.21 2.78
N GLU A 101 -25.36 1.93 3.00
CA GLU A 101 -24.04 1.28 3.19
C GLU A 101 -24.05 0.37 4.42
N THR A 102 -24.53 0.87 5.56
CA THR A 102 -24.64 0.11 6.81
C THR A 102 -25.73 -0.93 6.77
N ILE A 103 -26.87 -0.61 6.16
CA ILE A 103 -27.97 -1.58 5.96
C ILE A 103 -27.48 -2.79 5.15
N ALA A 104 -26.84 -2.55 4.01
CA ALA A 104 -26.28 -3.60 3.17
C ALA A 104 -25.19 -4.40 3.91
N ALA A 105 -24.35 -3.74 4.71
CA ALA A 105 -23.33 -4.40 5.53
C ALA A 105 -23.96 -5.36 6.56
N LYS A 106 -24.96 -4.91 7.30
CA LYS A 106 -25.67 -5.74 8.29
C LYS A 106 -26.33 -6.97 7.64
N LEU A 107 -26.99 -6.79 6.51
CA LEU A 107 -27.59 -7.91 5.75
C LEU A 107 -26.50 -8.89 5.27
N TYR A 108 -25.35 -8.39 4.81
CA TYR A 108 -24.24 -9.22 4.38
C TYR A 108 -23.56 -9.92 5.56
N LEU A 109 -23.43 -9.29 6.74
CA LEU A 109 -22.96 -9.94 7.97
C LEU A 109 -23.79 -11.18 8.32
N MET A 110 -25.12 -11.07 8.30
CA MET A 110 -25.98 -12.22 8.56
C MET A 110 -25.73 -13.37 7.58
N LYS A 111 -25.52 -13.04 6.31
CA LYS A 111 -25.20 -14.06 5.29
C LYS A 111 -23.89 -14.75 5.59
N ILE A 112 -22.79 -14.00 5.80
CA ILE A 112 -21.46 -14.59 6.02
C ILE A 112 -21.37 -15.38 7.33
N TYR A 113 -22.05 -14.96 8.39
CA TYR A 113 -22.12 -15.69 9.66
C TYR A 113 -22.75 -17.05 9.46
N HIS A 114 -23.89 -17.07 8.77
CA HIS A 114 -24.56 -18.34 8.50
C HIS A 114 -23.75 -19.22 7.54
N ASP A 115 -23.23 -18.67 6.44
CA ASP A 115 -22.56 -19.46 5.41
C ASP A 115 -21.25 -20.08 5.92
N SER A 116 -20.53 -19.37 6.79
CA SER A 116 -19.26 -19.86 7.37
C SER A 116 -19.48 -20.87 8.50
N TRP A 117 -20.35 -20.56 9.47
CA TRP A 117 -20.44 -21.30 10.74
C TRP A 117 -21.87 -21.67 11.15
N LYS A 118 -22.87 -21.52 10.27
CA LYS A 118 -24.28 -21.81 10.56
C LYS A 118 -24.89 -21.01 11.72
N ILE A 119 -24.30 -19.86 12.05
CA ILE A 119 -24.77 -18.99 13.12
C ILE A 119 -26.15 -18.47 12.77
N LYS A 120 -27.12 -18.64 13.67
CA LYS A 120 -28.49 -18.19 13.50
C LYS A 120 -28.81 -16.91 14.27
N ASP A 121 -28.16 -16.70 15.39
CA ASP A 121 -28.26 -15.47 16.15
C ASP A 121 -27.24 -14.43 15.63
N LYS A 122 -27.37 -13.21 16.10
CA LYS A 122 -26.58 -12.07 15.64
C LYS A 122 -25.55 -11.62 16.68
N THR A 123 -25.42 -12.38 17.75
CA THR A 123 -24.74 -11.97 18.99
C THR A 123 -23.61 -12.89 19.40
N SER A 124 -23.43 -14.05 18.74
CA SER A 124 -22.40 -15.02 19.11
C SER A 124 -21.49 -15.38 17.93
N TYR A 125 -20.20 -15.46 18.18
CA TYR A 125 -19.23 -16.08 17.31
C TYR A 125 -19.03 -17.56 17.68
N PRO A 126 -18.48 -18.39 16.78
CA PRO A 126 -18.04 -19.74 17.12
C PRO A 126 -17.00 -19.69 18.24
N ASN A 127 -16.90 -20.77 19.01
CA ASN A 127 -15.81 -20.90 19.97
C ASN A 127 -14.46 -20.75 19.26
N TYR A 128 -13.64 -19.83 19.72
CA TYR A 128 -12.40 -19.49 19.01
C TYR A 128 -11.40 -20.64 19.03
N TYR A 129 -11.39 -21.47 20.09
CA TYR A 129 -10.58 -22.67 20.13
C TYR A 129 -10.95 -23.66 19.03
N GLU A 130 -12.25 -23.86 18.74
CA GLU A 130 -12.70 -24.71 17.63
C GLU A 130 -12.23 -24.17 16.27
N VAL A 131 -12.21 -22.83 16.09
CA VAL A 131 -11.70 -22.20 14.88
C VAL A 131 -10.22 -22.47 14.70
N ILE A 132 -9.42 -22.36 15.78
CA ILE A 132 -7.98 -22.68 15.77
C ILE A 132 -7.76 -24.16 15.46
N GLN A 133 -8.45 -25.09 16.12
CA GLN A 133 -8.31 -26.53 15.86
C GLN A 133 -8.61 -26.88 14.42
N LYS A 134 -9.72 -26.37 13.88
CA LYS A 134 -10.09 -26.56 12.47
C LYS A 134 -9.04 -26.00 11.51
N GLY A 135 -8.45 -24.84 11.83
CA GLY A 135 -7.37 -24.24 11.06
C GLY A 135 -6.09 -25.08 11.04
N LEU A 136 -5.74 -25.70 12.17
CA LEU A 136 -4.60 -26.60 12.30
C LEU A 136 -4.83 -27.93 11.56
N GLU A 137 -6.01 -28.55 11.72
CA GLU A 137 -6.42 -29.78 11.05
C GLU A 137 -6.33 -29.65 9.53
N HIS A 138 -6.86 -28.56 8.99
CA HIS A 138 -6.84 -28.29 7.55
C HIS A 138 -5.53 -27.66 7.04
N LYS A 139 -4.47 -27.58 7.88
CA LYS A 139 -3.15 -27.01 7.55
C LYS A 139 -3.22 -25.58 7.03
N VAL A 140 -4.22 -24.79 7.46
CA VAL A 140 -4.33 -23.36 7.16
C VAL A 140 -3.39 -22.58 8.08
N TYR A 141 -3.42 -22.94 9.37
CA TYR A 141 -2.66 -22.28 10.41
C TYR A 141 -1.29 -22.96 10.66
N LYS A 142 -0.28 -22.13 10.94
CA LYS A 142 1.09 -22.57 11.27
C LYS A 142 1.13 -23.09 12.71
N ARG A 143 1.46 -24.38 12.90
CA ARG A 143 1.48 -25.03 14.22
C ARG A 143 2.33 -24.30 15.24
N GLU A 144 3.57 -23.92 14.87
CA GLU A 144 4.50 -23.19 15.73
C GLU A 144 3.86 -21.97 16.43
N VAL A 145 2.96 -21.26 15.74
CA VAL A 145 2.29 -20.08 16.28
C VAL A 145 1.18 -20.46 17.28
N PHE A 146 0.26 -21.31 16.86
CA PHE A 146 -0.97 -21.54 17.64
C PHE A 146 -0.82 -22.59 18.74
N GLU A 147 0.09 -23.55 18.58
CA GLU A 147 0.45 -24.51 19.62
C GLU A 147 1.37 -23.91 20.71
N SER A 148 1.88 -22.68 20.51
CA SER A 148 2.59 -21.91 21.54
C SER A 148 1.67 -21.38 22.65
N TYR A 149 0.37 -21.33 22.38
CA TYR A 149 -0.69 -20.93 23.33
C TYR A 149 -1.37 -22.16 23.91
N SER A 150 -1.68 -22.13 25.21
CA SER A 150 -2.50 -23.19 25.83
C SER A 150 -3.98 -23.05 25.40
N GLN A 151 -4.77 -24.09 25.66
CA GLN A 151 -6.21 -24.03 25.39
C GLN A 151 -6.87 -22.88 26.16
N GLU A 152 -6.53 -22.75 27.45
CA GLU A 152 -7.06 -21.71 28.35
C GLU A 152 -6.72 -20.32 27.83
N GLU A 153 -5.48 -20.09 27.35
CA GLU A 153 -5.06 -18.83 26.73
C GLU A 153 -5.88 -18.53 25.48
N ILE A 154 -6.12 -19.51 24.60
CA ILE A 154 -6.93 -19.33 23.39
C ILE A 154 -8.39 -19.03 23.73
N GLU A 155 -8.96 -19.71 24.73
CA GLU A 155 -10.33 -19.45 25.18
C GLU A 155 -10.46 -18.05 25.82
N GLU A 156 -9.47 -17.62 26.58
CA GLU A 156 -9.41 -16.27 27.14
C GLU A 156 -9.34 -15.20 26.05
N LEU A 157 -8.51 -15.39 25.03
CA LEU A 157 -8.46 -14.52 23.86
C LEU A 157 -9.79 -14.54 23.08
N GLY A 158 -10.43 -15.70 22.97
CA GLY A 158 -11.75 -15.84 22.36
C GLY A 158 -12.82 -15.00 23.07
N LYS A 159 -12.80 -14.95 24.42
CA LYS A 159 -13.70 -14.08 25.20
C LYS A 159 -13.44 -12.59 25.01
N SER A 160 -12.25 -12.21 24.55
CA SER A 160 -11.89 -10.83 24.25
C SER A 160 -12.39 -10.35 22.88
N ILE A 161 -12.92 -11.25 22.04
CA ILE A 161 -13.45 -10.91 20.72
C ILE A 161 -14.73 -10.09 20.85
N LYS A 162 -14.75 -8.93 20.20
CA LYS A 162 -15.84 -7.94 20.19
C LYS A 162 -16.63 -8.02 18.90
N ILE A 163 -17.76 -8.75 18.91
CA ILE A 163 -18.62 -8.91 17.71
C ILE A 163 -19.18 -7.59 17.24
N GLU A 164 -19.46 -6.68 18.16
CA GLU A 164 -19.96 -5.34 17.86
C GLU A 164 -19.04 -4.54 16.93
N ASN A 165 -17.74 -4.85 16.89
CA ASN A 165 -16.81 -4.19 15.97
C ASN A 165 -17.08 -4.56 14.50
N ASP A 166 -17.81 -5.63 14.22
CA ASP A 166 -18.25 -5.94 12.85
C ASP A 166 -19.24 -4.89 12.29
N HIS A 167 -19.91 -4.13 13.16
CA HIS A 167 -20.78 -3.04 12.74
C HIS A 167 -20.04 -1.75 12.33
N LEU A 168 -18.73 -1.70 12.50
CA LEU A 168 -17.90 -0.60 11.99
C LEU A 168 -17.69 -0.68 10.48
N PHE A 169 -17.93 -1.84 9.88
CA PHE A 169 -17.79 -2.02 8.44
C PHE A 169 -18.99 -1.43 7.67
N THR A 170 -18.70 -0.77 6.56
CA THR A 170 -19.68 -0.55 5.47
C THR A 170 -19.75 -1.79 4.57
N TYR A 171 -20.72 -1.86 3.67
CA TYR A 171 -20.85 -3.01 2.77
C TYR A 171 -19.57 -3.28 1.97
N LYS A 172 -18.99 -2.23 1.36
CA LYS A 172 -17.75 -2.36 0.58
C LYS A 172 -16.58 -2.79 1.44
N SER A 173 -16.40 -2.18 2.60
CA SER A 173 -15.28 -2.52 3.48
C SER A 173 -15.38 -3.95 4.00
N LEU A 174 -16.57 -4.39 4.41
CA LEU A 174 -16.82 -5.76 4.83
C LEU A 174 -16.59 -6.76 3.69
N TYR A 175 -17.12 -6.47 2.51
CA TYR A 175 -16.92 -7.32 1.33
C TYR A 175 -15.44 -7.48 1.00
N THR A 176 -14.70 -6.35 0.98
CA THR A 176 -13.26 -6.35 0.73
C THR A 176 -12.51 -7.12 1.81
N PHE A 177 -12.78 -6.86 3.07
CA PHE A 177 -12.13 -7.53 4.19
C PHE A 177 -12.38 -9.04 4.20
N TYR A 178 -13.65 -9.43 4.14
CA TYR A 178 -14.05 -10.82 4.19
C TYR A 178 -13.56 -11.63 2.99
N SER A 179 -13.71 -11.09 1.78
CA SER A 179 -13.27 -11.78 0.57
C SER A 179 -11.76 -11.95 0.51
N LYS A 180 -11.00 -10.91 0.89
CA LYS A 180 -9.54 -10.85 0.72
C LYS A 180 -8.76 -11.37 1.94
N TYR A 181 -9.15 -11.03 3.17
CA TYR A 181 -8.31 -11.23 4.35
C TYR A 181 -8.77 -12.36 5.28
N CYS A 182 -10.05 -12.73 5.28
CA CYS A 182 -10.51 -13.92 6.00
C CYS A 182 -10.08 -15.18 5.25
N LEU A 183 -9.39 -16.09 5.93
CA LEU A 183 -8.83 -17.30 5.33
C LEU A 183 -9.90 -18.36 5.03
N ASN A 184 -9.63 -19.18 4.03
CA ASN A 184 -10.45 -20.32 3.65
C ASN A 184 -9.79 -21.61 4.18
N TYR A 185 -10.60 -22.61 4.56
CA TYR A 185 -10.10 -23.97 4.79
C TYR A 185 -10.35 -24.91 3.60
N SER A 186 -11.15 -24.49 2.61
CA SER A 186 -11.28 -25.15 1.30
C SER A 186 -11.59 -24.12 0.21
N LYS A 187 -11.64 -24.53 -1.07
CA LYS A 187 -11.83 -23.60 -2.22
C LYS A 187 -12.98 -22.61 -2.08
N GLN A 188 -14.06 -22.97 -1.35
CA GLN A 188 -15.27 -22.15 -1.24
C GLN A 188 -15.76 -21.93 0.19
N LYS A 189 -15.02 -22.44 1.21
CA LYS A 189 -15.47 -22.38 2.60
C LYS A 189 -14.51 -21.55 3.42
N LYS A 190 -15.03 -20.46 3.99
CA LYS A 190 -14.30 -19.60 4.91
C LYS A 190 -14.10 -20.28 6.26
N LEU A 191 -12.89 -20.18 6.79
CA LEU A 191 -12.54 -20.52 8.16
C LEU A 191 -12.85 -19.36 9.10
N GLU A 192 -12.54 -18.16 8.67
CA GLU A 192 -12.56 -16.97 9.52
C GLU A 192 -13.74 -16.05 9.22
N LEU A 193 -14.23 -15.45 10.28
CA LEU A 193 -15.02 -14.22 10.28
C LEU A 193 -14.09 -13.01 10.54
N PRO A 194 -14.50 -11.74 10.34
CA PRO A 194 -13.60 -10.61 10.42
C PRO A 194 -12.80 -10.53 11.74
N GLN A 195 -13.47 -10.72 12.88
CA GLN A 195 -12.81 -10.62 14.17
C GLN A 195 -11.84 -11.80 14.44
N HIS A 196 -12.09 -12.98 13.86
CA HIS A 196 -11.14 -14.09 13.90
C HIS A 196 -9.85 -13.76 13.17
N ALA A 197 -9.95 -13.09 12.00
CA ALA A 197 -8.78 -12.68 11.23
C ALA A 197 -7.93 -11.67 12.01
N TYR A 198 -8.54 -10.67 12.66
CA TYR A 198 -7.81 -9.73 13.51
C TYR A 198 -7.15 -10.41 14.71
N MET A 199 -7.84 -11.34 15.39
CA MET A 199 -7.26 -12.07 16.53
C MET A 199 -6.12 -12.99 16.08
N ARG A 200 -6.26 -13.68 14.94
CA ARG A 200 -5.16 -14.48 14.34
C ARG A 200 -3.90 -13.63 14.14
N ILE A 201 -4.06 -12.45 13.57
CA ILE A 201 -2.94 -11.54 13.31
C ILE A 201 -2.31 -11.12 14.63
N ALA A 202 -3.10 -10.68 15.61
CA ALA A 202 -2.61 -10.28 16.92
C ALA A 202 -1.84 -11.40 17.60
N MET A 203 -2.40 -12.61 17.69
CA MET A 203 -1.70 -13.77 18.25
C MET A 203 -0.37 -14.04 17.54
N THR A 204 -0.36 -13.95 16.20
CA THR A 204 0.83 -14.20 15.40
C THR A 204 1.94 -13.18 15.66
N LEU A 205 1.60 -11.91 15.78
CA LEU A 205 2.62 -10.86 15.96
C LEU A 205 3.29 -10.92 17.33
N PHE A 206 2.65 -11.52 18.31
CA PHE A 206 3.15 -11.52 19.69
C PHE A 206 3.50 -12.91 20.26
N TYR A 207 3.42 -14.00 19.48
CA TYR A 207 3.61 -15.36 20.03
C TYR A 207 5.03 -15.62 20.58
N LYS A 208 6.04 -14.86 20.16
CA LYS A 208 7.42 -14.94 20.67
C LYS A 208 7.73 -13.97 21.82
N GLU A 209 6.78 -13.15 22.23
CA GLU A 209 6.94 -12.32 23.43
C GLU A 209 6.95 -13.15 24.71
N ASN A 210 7.52 -12.60 25.78
CA ASN A 210 7.51 -13.26 27.08
C ASN A 210 6.06 -13.61 27.47
N LYS A 211 5.86 -14.83 28.02
CA LYS A 211 4.55 -15.35 28.39
C LYS A 211 3.77 -14.42 29.33
N ASP A 212 4.49 -13.74 30.25
CA ASP A 212 3.86 -12.87 31.25
C ASP A 212 3.19 -11.62 30.64
N ILE A 213 3.71 -11.13 29.51
CA ILE A 213 3.21 -9.92 28.84
C ILE A 213 2.47 -10.22 27.53
N ARG A 214 2.59 -11.43 27.00
CA ARG A 214 2.08 -11.83 25.67
C ARG A 214 0.59 -11.63 25.53
N LEU A 215 -0.21 -12.17 26.47
CA LEU A 215 -1.68 -12.07 26.38
C LEU A 215 -2.19 -10.63 26.49
N PRO A 216 -1.72 -9.79 27.43
CA PRO A 216 -2.04 -8.36 27.42
C PRO A 216 -1.73 -7.66 26.11
N LEU A 217 -0.56 -7.93 25.50
CA LEU A 217 -0.17 -7.35 24.22
C LEU A 217 -1.09 -7.80 23.07
N VAL A 218 -1.41 -9.09 22.99
CA VAL A 218 -2.35 -9.63 22.00
C VAL A 218 -3.72 -8.96 22.12
N LYS A 219 -4.27 -8.87 23.34
CA LYS A 219 -5.57 -8.24 23.59
C LYS A 219 -5.57 -6.77 23.20
N ARG A 220 -4.52 -6.04 23.57
CA ARG A 220 -4.42 -4.62 23.28
C ARG A 220 -4.25 -4.33 21.79
N PHE A 221 -3.41 -5.12 21.09
CA PHE A 221 -3.28 -5.02 19.65
C PHE A 221 -4.61 -5.32 18.94
N TYR A 222 -5.28 -6.43 19.35
CA TYR A 222 -6.59 -6.80 18.82
C TYR A 222 -7.62 -5.68 19.05
N GLU A 223 -7.67 -5.11 20.22
CA GLU A 223 -8.60 -4.04 20.57
C GLU A 223 -8.48 -2.87 19.58
N PHE A 224 -7.28 -2.37 19.35
CA PHE A 224 -7.09 -1.23 18.47
C PHE A 224 -7.27 -1.55 16.99
N VAL A 225 -6.75 -2.70 16.51
CA VAL A 225 -6.87 -3.04 15.09
C VAL A 225 -8.33 -3.38 14.71
N SER A 226 -9.07 -4.04 15.60
CA SER A 226 -10.47 -4.39 15.35
C SER A 226 -11.41 -3.18 15.38
N GLN A 227 -11.02 -2.13 16.08
CA GLN A 227 -11.69 -0.83 16.08
C GLN A 227 -11.22 0.10 14.95
N HIS A 228 -10.35 -0.36 14.04
CA HIS A 228 -9.84 0.37 12.90
C HIS A 228 -8.99 1.63 13.26
N TYR A 229 -8.26 1.64 14.38
CA TYR A 229 -7.30 2.71 14.69
C TYR A 229 -6.09 2.69 13.77
N PHE A 230 -5.77 1.53 13.23
CA PHE A 230 -4.74 1.35 12.22
C PHE A 230 -5.07 0.15 11.32
N THR A 231 -4.34 0.04 10.24
CA THR A 231 -4.37 -1.12 9.35
C THR A 231 -2.95 -1.58 9.01
N LEU A 232 -2.83 -2.82 8.56
CA LEU A 232 -1.56 -3.44 8.22
C LEU A 232 -1.47 -3.66 6.71
N ALA A 233 -0.24 -3.78 6.21
CA ALA A 233 -0.03 -4.12 4.81
C ALA A 233 -0.63 -5.49 4.46
N THR A 234 -1.10 -5.61 3.22
CA THR A 234 -1.75 -6.82 2.70
C THR A 234 -0.98 -8.11 2.98
N PRO A 235 0.37 -8.21 2.87
CA PRO A 235 1.07 -9.44 3.21
C PRO A 235 0.92 -9.86 4.68
N ILE A 236 0.90 -8.91 5.62
CA ILE A 236 0.68 -9.23 7.04
C ILE A 236 -0.75 -9.72 7.25
N MET A 237 -1.74 -9.01 6.69
CA MET A 237 -3.15 -9.38 6.80
C MET A 237 -3.43 -10.78 6.25
N LEU A 238 -2.78 -11.16 5.14
CA LEU A 238 -2.99 -12.45 4.46
C LEU A 238 -2.15 -13.59 5.02
N ASN A 239 -0.89 -13.34 5.38
CA ASN A 239 0.07 -14.40 5.62
C ASN A 239 0.41 -14.62 7.10
N ALA A 240 0.09 -13.67 8.01
CA ALA A 240 0.34 -13.86 9.43
C ALA A 240 -0.38 -15.11 9.96
N GLY A 241 0.32 -16.01 10.62
CA GLY A 241 -0.19 -17.25 11.17
C GLY A 241 -0.47 -18.36 10.15
N THR A 242 -0.12 -18.17 8.87
CA THR A 242 -0.27 -19.21 7.84
C THR A 242 1.02 -20.01 7.63
N GLN A 243 0.95 -21.09 6.85
CA GLN A 243 2.10 -21.98 6.59
C GLN A 243 3.30 -21.28 5.94
N LYS A 244 3.08 -20.17 5.22
CA LYS A 244 4.11 -19.37 4.57
C LYS A 244 3.99 -17.91 4.99
N GLN A 245 4.74 -17.54 6.00
CA GLN A 245 4.63 -16.29 6.75
C GLN A 245 5.56 -15.22 6.19
N GLN A 246 5.53 -14.98 4.86
CA GLN A 246 6.19 -13.82 4.26
C GLN A 246 5.34 -12.56 4.57
N LEU A 247 5.89 -11.63 5.37
CA LEU A 247 5.15 -10.50 5.95
C LEU A 247 5.53 -9.15 5.34
N SER A 248 6.68 -9.07 4.63
CA SER A 248 7.16 -7.82 4.06
C SER A 248 6.40 -7.43 2.81
N SER A 249 6.03 -6.15 2.69
CA SER A 249 5.28 -5.63 1.54
C SER A 249 6.19 -5.23 0.39
N CYS A 250 7.34 -4.63 0.70
CA CYS A 250 8.25 -4.01 -0.25
C CYS A 250 9.58 -4.74 -0.27
N VAL A 251 10.10 -4.98 -1.47
CA VAL A 251 11.36 -5.68 -1.74
C VAL A 251 12.17 -4.82 -2.67
N LEU A 252 13.33 -4.33 -2.20
CA LEU A 252 14.25 -3.51 -2.98
C LEU A 252 15.52 -4.29 -3.24
N SER A 253 15.88 -4.44 -4.50
CA SER A 253 17.06 -5.16 -4.96
C SER A 253 17.86 -4.34 -5.98
N LYS A 254 19.06 -4.79 -6.29
CA LYS A 254 19.94 -4.18 -7.27
C LYS A 254 20.45 -5.22 -8.24
N MET A 255 20.45 -4.91 -9.51
CA MET A 255 21.03 -5.72 -10.58
C MET A 255 22.43 -5.20 -10.88
N GLY A 256 23.43 -6.06 -10.75
CA GLY A 256 24.78 -5.76 -11.21
C GLY A 256 24.99 -6.06 -12.68
N ASP A 257 26.20 -5.81 -13.18
CA ASP A 257 26.53 -5.87 -14.62
C ASP A 257 27.13 -7.22 -15.06
N SER A 258 26.99 -8.28 -14.28
CA SER A 258 27.41 -9.63 -14.64
C SER A 258 26.23 -10.54 -14.96
N ALA A 259 26.43 -11.54 -15.84
CA ALA A 259 25.39 -12.52 -16.17
C ALA A 259 24.83 -13.21 -14.92
N THR A 260 25.68 -13.56 -13.96
CA THR A 260 25.27 -14.20 -12.71
C THR A 260 24.40 -13.24 -11.88
N SER A 261 24.83 -11.99 -11.67
CA SER A 261 24.07 -11.01 -10.90
C SER A 261 22.72 -10.69 -11.55
N ILE A 262 22.67 -10.58 -12.87
CA ILE A 262 21.42 -10.37 -13.63
C ILE A 262 20.46 -11.53 -13.38
N MET A 263 20.91 -12.77 -13.54
CA MET A 263 20.05 -13.95 -13.39
C MET A 263 19.65 -14.21 -11.93
N ASP A 264 20.54 -13.96 -10.98
CA ASP A 264 20.20 -14.03 -9.55
C ASP A 264 19.14 -13.01 -9.17
N SER A 265 19.22 -11.78 -9.67
CA SER A 265 18.19 -10.75 -9.45
C SER A 265 16.83 -11.18 -10.03
N ILE A 266 16.79 -11.79 -11.22
CA ILE A 266 15.56 -12.30 -11.85
C ILE A 266 14.98 -13.46 -11.03
N LYS A 267 15.81 -14.38 -10.55
CA LYS A 267 15.42 -15.49 -9.66
C LYS A 267 14.77 -14.94 -8.37
N ASP A 268 15.37 -13.95 -7.74
CA ASP A 268 14.87 -13.39 -6.49
C ASP A 268 13.53 -12.67 -6.69
N ILE A 269 13.37 -11.92 -7.79
CA ILE A 269 12.09 -11.34 -8.20
C ILE A 269 11.02 -12.40 -8.39
N ALA A 270 11.34 -13.53 -9.04
CA ALA A 270 10.42 -14.66 -9.21
C ALA A 270 9.95 -15.23 -7.88
N ILE A 271 10.89 -15.44 -6.96
CA ILE A 271 10.61 -16.00 -5.62
C ILE A 271 9.73 -15.04 -4.82
N TYR A 272 10.08 -13.75 -4.73
CA TYR A 272 9.28 -12.78 -4.00
C TYR A 272 7.89 -12.55 -4.64
N SER A 273 7.79 -12.56 -5.96
CA SER A 273 6.48 -12.47 -6.67
C SER A 273 5.57 -13.64 -6.29
N LYS A 274 6.11 -14.88 -6.21
CA LYS A 274 5.36 -16.05 -5.75
C LYS A 274 4.79 -15.87 -4.34
N TYR A 275 5.52 -15.16 -3.46
CA TYR A 275 5.11 -14.92 -2.08
C TYR A 275 4.46 -13.54 -1.84
N LYS A 276 3.94 -12.90 -2.90
CA LYS A 276 3.16 -11.64 -2.83
C LYS A 276 3.96 -10.40 -2.41
N GLY A 277 5.29 -10.40 -2.58
CA GLY A 277 6.15 -9.22 -2.42
C GLY A 277 5.99 -8.25 -3.60
N GLY A 278 5.97 -6.95 -3.34
CA GLY A 278 6.09 -5.92 -4.37
C GLY A 278 7.55 -5.61 -4.65
N ASN A 279 8.03 -5.89 -5.86
CA ASN A 279 9.45 -5.79 -6.21
C ASN A 279 9.82 -4.40 -6.73
N ALA A 280 11.03 -3.96 -6.42
CA ALA A 280 11.72 -2.86 -7.09
C ALA A 280 13.16 -3.25 -7.36
N ILE A 281 13.70 -2.84 -8.51
CA ILE A 281 15.06 -3.16 -8.92
C ILE A 281 15.77 -1.93 -9.47
N ASP A 282 16.98 -1.67 -8.98
CA ASP A 282 17.88 -0.66 -9.53
C ASP A 282 18.80 -1.29 -10.57
N ILE A 283 18.76 -0.75 -11.79
CA ILE A 283 19.57 -1.22 -12.94
C ILE A 283 20.66 -0.24 -13.34
N SER A 284 20.96 0.74 -12.52
CA SER A 284 21.86 1.86 -12.85
C SER A 284 23.28 1.43 -13.24
N GLU A 285 23.73 0.24 -12.85
CA GLU A 285 25.05 -0.30 -13.18
C GLU A 285 25.07 -1.17 -14.45
N VAL A 286 23.91 -1.55 -14.98
CA VAL A 286 23.86 -2.39 -16.18
C VAL A 286 24.38 -1.62 -17.37
N ARG A 287 25.39 -2.15 -18.06
CA ARG A 287 26.03 -1.50 -19.20
C ARG A 287 25.05 -1.27 -20.37
N SER A 288 25.31 -0.22 -21.14
CA SER A 288 24.48 0.14 -22.28
C SER A 288 24.66 -0.79 -23.48
N SER A 289 23.72 -0.72 -24.41
CA SER A 289 23.84 -1.36 -25.72
C SER A 289 25.06 -0.86 -26.46
N GLY A 290 25.73 -1.77 -27.21
CA GLY A 290 26.95 -1.47 -27.93
C GLY A 290 28.22 -1.35 -27.06
N SER A 291 28.15 -1.59 -25.73
CA SER A 291 29.30 -1.66 -24.84
C SER A 291 30.09 -2.96 -25.11
N TYR A 292 31.40 -2.86 -25.22
CA TYR A 292 32.26 -4.01 -25.46
C TYR A 292 32.30 -4.95 -24.24
N ILE A 293 32.19 -6.26 -24.49
CA ILE A 293 32.27 -7.31 -23.47
C ILE A 293 33.67 -7.91 -23.51
N LEU A 294 34.50 -7.52 -22.52
CA LEU A 294 35.86 -7.99 -22.42
C LEU A 294 35.91 -9.53 -22.28
N GLY A 295 36.77 -10.17 -23.10
CA GLY A 295 36.94 -11.62 -23.06
C GLY A 295 35.95 -12.42 -23.92
N ASN A 296 34.92 -11.78 -24.49
CA ASN A 296 33.93 -12.46 -25.36
C ASN A 296 33.90 -11.94 -26.82
N ASN A 297 34.70 -10.93 -27.15
CA ASN A 297 34.74 -10.27 -28.46
C ASN A 297 33.34 -9.85 -28.98
N GLY A 298 32.42 -9.54 -28.09
CA GLY A 298 31.04 -9.19 -28.42
C GLY A 298 30.64 -7.85 -27.81
N PHE A 299 29.43 -7.45 -28.13
CA PHE A 299 28.82 -6.20 -27.65
C PHE A 299 27.55 -6.49 -26.87
N SER A 300 27.30 -5.72 -25.81
CA SER A 300 26.10 -5.79 -25.00
C SER A 300 24.87 -5.37 -25.79
N SER A 301 23.75 -6.06 -25.55
CA SER A 301 22.42 -5.64 -26.03
C SER A 301 21.74 -4.59 -25.14
N GLY A 302 22.42 -4.18 -24.05
CA GLY A 302 21.88 -3.22 -23.08
C GLY A 302 20.83 -3.83 -22.12
N PRO A 303 20.17 -2.99 -21.31
CA PRO A 303 19.26 -3.46 -20.25
C PRO A 303 17.90 -3.95 -20.75
N VAL A 304 17.41 -3.50 -21.91
CA VAL A 304 16.04 -3.75 -22.38
C VAL A 304 15.69 -5.25 -22.49
N PRO A 305 16.54 -6.12 -23.07
CA PRO A 305 16.24 -7.56 -23.13
C PRO A 305 16.07 -8.19 -21.75
N PHE A 306 16.86 -7.80 -20.76
CA PHE A 306 16.76 -8.31 -19.38
C PHE A 306 15.46 -7.84 -18.69
N LEU A 307 15.00 -6.63 -18.97
CA LEU A 307 13.72 -6.13 -18.46
C LEU A 307 12.54 -6.92 -19.05
N LYS A 308 12.62 -7.37 -20.30
CA LYS A 308 11.61 -8.27 -20.89
C LYS A 308 11.59 -9.63 -20.21
N ILE A 309 12.75 -10.16 -19.80
CA ILE A 309 12.81 -11.41 -19.02
C ILE A 309 12.13 -11.18 -17.65
N ILE A 310 12.40 -10.07 -16.96
CA ILE A 310 11.73 -9.73 -15.71
C ILE A 310 10.21 -9.65 -15.89
N GLU A 311 9.74 -8.97 -16.93
CA GLU A 311 8.30 -8.86 -17.23
C GLU A 311 7.67 -10.24 -17.44
N SER A 312 8.30 -11.10 -18.23
CA SER A 312 7.84 -12.48 -18.49
C SER A 312 7.88 -13.34 -17.23
N THR A 313 8.93 -13.19 -16.41
CA THR A 313 9.09 -13.89 -15.14
C THR A 313 7.97 -13.52 -14.17
N ILE A 314 7.65 -12.25 -14.02
CA ILE A 314 6.56 -11.80 -13.14
C ILE A 314 5.21 -12.35 -13.60
N LYS A 315 4.95 -12.35 -14.92
CA LYS A 315 3.73 -12.96 -15.49
C LYS A 315 3.66 -14.47 -15.20
N ALA A 316 4.78 -15.18 -15.35
CA ALA A 316 4.84 -16.63 -15.12
C ALA A 316 4.65 -17.02 -13.64
N PHE A 317 5.21 -16.25 -12.70
CA PHE A 317 5.13 -16.51 -11.27
C PHE A 317 3.97 -15.82 -10.57
N ASN A 318 3.12 -15.13 -11.33
CA ASN A 318 1.89 -14.52 -10.81
C ASN A 318 0.83 -15.60 -10.55
N GLN A 319 0.92 -16.25 -9.41
CA GLN A 319 0.02 -17.34 -9.02
C GLN A 319 -1.12 -16.84 -8.14
N GLY A 320 -2.16 -16.34 -8.75
CA GLY A 320 -3.42 -16.19 -8.05
C GLY A 320 -3.84 -14.76 -7.76
N ALA A 321 -5.11 -14.63 -7.74
CA ALA A 321 -5.93 -13.45 -7.80
C ALA A 321 -5.84 -12.48 -6.61
N THR A 322 -5.08 -12.77 -5.55
CA THR A 322 -5.14 -11.94 -4.32
C THR A 322 -4.20 -10.75 -4.33
N ARG A 323 -3.03 -10.86 -4.98
CA ARG A 323 -2.08 -9.78 -5.21
C ARG A 323 -1.22 -10.10 -6.43
N PRO A 324 -1.41 -9.45 -7.58
CA PRO A 324 -0.58 -9.66 -8.77
C PRO A 324 0.86 -9.23 -8.51
N GLY A 325 1.83 -9.96 -9.11
CA GLY A 325 3.24 -9.58 -9.08
C GLY A 325 3.49 -8.35 -9.94
N VAL A 326 4.25 -7.40 -9.44
CA VAL A 326 4.69 -6.19 -10.16
C VAL A 326 6.11 -5.85 -9.76
N CYS A 327 6.88 -5.24 -10.67
CA CYS A 327 8.20 -4.71 -10.38
C CYS A 327 8.34 -3.27 -10.90
N CYS A 328 8.98 -2.42 -10.10
CA CYS A 328 9.39 -1.08 -10.51
C CYS A 328 10.88 -1.08 -10.83
N VAL A 329 11.25 -0.53 -11.97
CA VAL A 329 12.64 -0.43 -12.46
C VAL A 329 13.14 0.98 -12.23
N TYR A 330 14.24 1.12 -11.50
CA TYR A 330 14.92 2.39 -11.23
C TYR A 330 16.15 2.52 -12.11
N PHE A 331 16.30 3.65 -12.82
CA PHE A 331 17.44 3.92 -13.71
C PHE A 331 17.81 5.41 -13.71
N GLN A 332 19.04 5.68 -14.09
CA GLN A 332 19.61 7.03 -14.12
C GLN A 332 19.21 7.80 -15.37
N TRP A 333 18.93 9.10 -15.21
CA TRP A 333 18.65 9.99 -16.35
C TRP A 333 19.84 10.12 -17.32
N TRP A 334 21.06 9.94 -16.84
CA TRP A 334 22.29 10.05 -17.64
C TRP A 334 22.74 8.74 -18.30
N HIS A 335 21.98 7.66 -18.18
CA HIS A 335 22.28 6.35 -18.80
C HIS A 335 22.22 6.44 -20.32
N ALA A 336 23.18 5.86 -21.07
CA ALA A 336 23.24 5.93 -22.53
C ALA A 336 21.98 5.35 -23.24
N ASN A 337 21.27 4.38 -22.63
CA ASN A 337 19.97 3.90 -23.11
C ASN A 337 18.78 4.67 -22.55
N PHE A 338 18.96 5.87 -22.00
CA PHE A 338 17.86 6.63 -21.37
C PHE A 338 16.65 6.78 -22.30
N GLU A 339 16.87 7.14 -23.58
CA GLU A 339 15.79 7.37 -24.54
C GLU A 339 14.96 6.11 -24.82
N GLU A 340 15.59 4.91 -24.74
CA GLU A 340 14.89 3.62 -24.86
C GLU A 340 14.16 3.27 -23.57
N LEU A 341 14.81 3.46 -22.43
CA LEU A 341 14.28 3.11 -21.10
C LEU A 341 13.04 3.91 -20.72
N VAL A 342 13.06 5.23 -21.00
CA VAL A 342 11.97 6.11 -20.58
C VAL A 342 10.65 5.81 -21.30
N VAL A 343 10.70 5.25 -22.51
CA VAL A 343 9.51 4.93 -23.33
C VAL A 343 9.05 3.46 -23.23
N LEU A 344 9.66 2.64 -22.36
CA LEU A 344 9.30 1.23 -22.24
C LEU A 344 7.84 0.97 -21.85
N LYS A 345 7.21 1.93 -21.17
CA LYS A 345 5.79 1.90 -20.79
C LYS A 345 4.86 2.47 -21.84
N SER A 346 5.39 3.19 -22.83
CA SER A 346 4.59 3.91 -23.84
C SER A 346 3.55 3.01 -24.52
N ASN A 347 2.36 3.58 -24.76
CA ASN A 347 1.29 2.92 -25.51
C ASN A 347 1.60 2.83 -27.02
N SER A 348 2.55 3.63 -27.51
CA SER A 348 3.05 3.61 -28.89
C SER A 348 4.24 2.66 -29.07
N GLY A 349 4.52 2.24 -30.31
CA GLY A 349 5.63 1.34 -30.66
C GLY A 349 5.28 -0.14 -30.56
N THR A 350 6.22 -0.97 -31.02
CA THR A 350 6.05 -2.43 -31.09
C THR A 350 6.28 -3.09 -29.74
N GLU A 351 5.61 -4.22 -29.47
CA GLU A 351 5.80 -5.03 -28.25
C GLU A 351 7.24 -5.50 -28.05
N GLU A 352 8.00 -5.64 -29.14
CA GLU A 352 9.40 -6.03 -29.07
C GLU A 352 10.25 -5.03 -28.29
N ASN A 353 9.96 -3.75 -28.45
CA ASN A 353 10.70 -2.63 -27.84
C ASN A 353 10.01 -2.06 -26.60
N ARG A 354 9.10 -2.79 -25.99
CA ARG A 354 8.33 -2.35 -24.81
C ARG A 354 8.30 -3.44 -23.72
N ALA A 355 8.17 -2.99 -22.47
CA ALA A 355 7.92 -3.86 -21.32
C ALA A 355 6.85 -3.18 -20.44
N ARG A 356 5.60 -3.15 -20.94
CA ARG A 356 4.48 -2.33 -20.44
C ARG A 356 3.95 -2.75 -19.08
N HIS A 357 4.16 -4.02 -18.67
CA HIS A 357 3.68 -4.52 -17.37
C HIS A 357 4.63 -4.18 -16.21
N LEU A 358 5.80 -3.64 -16.48
CA LEU A 358 6.68 -3.08 -15.45
C LEU A 358 6.28 -1.64 -15.13
N LYS A 359 6.72 -1.15 -13.99
CA LYS A 359 6.70 0.27 -13.60
C LYS A 359 8.11 0.83 -13.73
N TYR A 360 8.23 2.13 -13.90
CA TYR A 360 9.53 2.76 -14.11
C TYR A 360 9.68 4.01 -13.28
N SER A 361 10.89 4.24 -12.78
CA SER A 361 11.27 5.43 -12.03
C SER A 361 12.59 5.99 -12.55
N VAL A 362 12.60 7.26 -12.90
CA VAL A 362 13.83 7.96 -13.27
C VAL A 362 14.43 8.59 -12.04
N LYS A 363 15.72 8.29 -11.79
CA LYS A 363 16.51 8.99 -10.78
C LYS A 363 17.00 10.29 -11.38
N ILE A 364 16.65 11.41 -10.75
CA ILE A 364 17.01 12.77 -11.17
C ILE A 364 17.75 13.48 -10.04
N ASN A 365 18.45 14.55 -10.37
CA ASN A 365 19.28 15.30 -9.44
C ASN A 365 19.30 16.79 -9.75
N ASN A 366 19.92 17.58 -8.86
CA ASN A 366 19.98 19.02 -9.00
C ASN A 366 20.72 19.47 -10.26
N LEU A 367 21.78 18.75 -10.69
CA LEU A 367 22.51 19.07 -11.91
C LEU A 367 21.61 19.07 -13.15
N LEU A 368 20.76 18.03 -13.30
CA LEU A 368 19.79 17.98 -14.40
C LEU A 368 18.83 19.17 -14.33
N LEU A 369 18.24 19.44 -13.15
CA LEU A 369 17.27 20.53 -12.98
C LEU A 369 17.88 21.89 -13.25
N ASP A 370 19.10 22.14 -12.80
CA ASP A 370 19.83 23.39 -13.05
C ASP A 370 20.11 23.59 -14.54
N ARG A 371 20.53 22.54 -15.24
CA ARG A 371 20.78 22.59 -16.68
C ARG A 371 19.48 22.78 -17.50
N VAL A 372 18.37 22.19 -17.04
CA VAL A 372 17.03 22.44 -17.62
C VAL A 372 16.67 23.94 -17.54
N LEU A 373 16.83 24.53 -16.34
CA LEU A 373 16.53 25.95 -16.13
C LEU A 373 17.46 26.90 -16.89
N LYS A 374 18.71 26.51 -17.13
CA LYS A 374 19.73 27.28 -17.82
C LYS A 374 19.79 27.02 -19.34
N ASN A 375 18.91 26.19 -19.88
CA ASN A 375 18.91 25.78 -21.31
C ASN A 375 20.25 25.18 -21.74
N GLN A 376 20.87 24.35 -20.92
CA GLN A 376 22.17 23.72 -21.20
C GLN A 376 22.00 22.28 -21.71
N THR A 377 23.08 21.73 -22.22
CA THR A 377 23.15 20.32 -22.62
C THR A 377 23.59 19.41 -21.48
N VAL A 378 23.27 18.14 -21.60
CA VAL A 378 23.73 17.04 -20.72
C VAL A 378 24.30 15.92 -21.56
N SER A 379 25.11 15.10 -20.95
CA SER A 379 25.77 13.93 -21.55
C SER A 379 25.18 12.64 -21.02
N LEU A 380 24.82 11.73 -21.92
CA LEU A 380 24.42 10.36 -21.58
C LEU A 380 25.65 9.44 -21.68
N PHE A 381 25.90 8.67 -20.64
CA PHE A 381 27.07 7.83 -20.51
C PHE A 381 26.72 6.35 -20.40
N ASN A 382 27.63 5.49 -20.86
CA ASN A 382 27.64 4.10 -20.50
C ASN A 382 28.11 3.94 -19.05
N PRO A 383 27.33 3.34 -18.13
CA PRO A 383 27.74 3.19 -16.74
C PRO A 383 29.11 2.53 -16.53
N ASN A 384 29.45 1.57 -17.38
CA ASN A 384 30.73 0.88 -17.32
C ASN A 384 31.95 1.80 -17.58
N ASP A 385 31.76 2.88 -18.33
CA ASP A 385 32.83 3.85 -18.65
C ASP A 385 32.96 4.94 -17.59
N VAL A 386 31.92 5.12 -16.76
CA VAL A 386 31.84 6.15 -15.71
C VAL A 386 31.46 5.57 -14.33
N PRO A 387 32.13 4.50 -13.86
CA PRO A 387 31.70 3.77 -12.66
C PRO A 387 31.69 4.60 -11.39
N LYS A 388 32.51 5.68 -11.32
CA LYS A 388 32.55 6.58 -10.15
C LYS A 388 31.28 7.41 -9.97
N LEU A 389 30.39 7.54 -10.98
CA LEU A 389 29.13 8.26 -10.82
C LEU A 389 28.15 7.48 -9.94
N ILE A 390 28.30 6.15 -9.89
CA ILE A 390 27.42 5.31 -9.10
C ILE A 390 27.71 5.50 -7.61
N GLY A 391 26.68 5.88 -6.86
CA GLY A 391 26.79 6.11 -5.42
C GLY A 391 27.19 7.54 -5.02
N LEU A 392 27.44 8.43 -5.98
CA LEU A 392 27.63 9.85 -5.74
C LEU A 392 26.31 10.63 -5.88
N TYR A 393 26.16 11.72 -5.14
CA TYR A 393 25.05 12.68 -5.24
C TYR A 393 25.54 14.10 -4.88
N GLY A 394 24.72 15.11 -5.19
CA GLY A 394 25.02 16.49 -4.88
C GLY A 394 26.29 17.00 -5.57
N LYS A 395 27.08 17.81 -4.88
CA LYS A 395 28.27 18.46 -5.43
C LYS A 395 29.37 17.47 -5.86
N GLU A 396 29.49 16.32 -5.18
CA GLU A 396 30.46 15.30 -5.54
C GLU A 396 30.08 14.64 -6.87
N PHE A 397 28.80 14.35 -7.08
CA PHE A 397 28.31 13.88 -8.36
C PHE A 397 28.54 14.91 -9.48
N GLU A 398 28.17 16.16 -9.24
CA GLU A 398 28.33 17.24 -10.22
C GLU A 398 29.79 17.39 -10.66
N LYS A 399 30.72 17.43 -9.69
CA LYS A 399 32.16 17.52 -9.97
C LYS A 399 32.62 16.34 -10.84
N GLN A 400 32.32 15.10 -10.43
CA GLN A 400 32.76 13.90 -11.15
C GLN A 400 32.10 13.78 -12.53
N TYR A 401 30.87 14.24 -12.66
CA TYR A 401 30.13 14.24 -13.93
C TYR A 401 30.78 15.19 -14.92
N ILE A 402 31.15 16.43 -14.51
CA ILE A 402 31.83 17.41 -15.34
C ILE A 402 33.21 16.90 -15.77
N GLU A 403 33.98 16.28 -14.85
CA GLU A 403 35.27 15.65 -15.18
C GLU A 403 35.13 14.60 -16.31
N TYR A 404 34.07 13.82 -16.28
CA TYR A 404 33.78 12.86 -17.35
C TYR A 404 33.31 13.55 -18.64
N GLU A 405 32.57 14.64 -18.58
CA GLU A 405 32.18 15.41 -19.75
C GLU A 405 33.40 16.07 -20.46
N GLU A 406 34.40 16.50 -19.73
CA GLU A 406 35.64 17.09 -20.26
C GLU A 406 36.59 16.04 -20.86
N ASN A 407 36.49 14.77 -20.41
CA ASN A 407 37.35 13.71 -20.89
C ASN A 407 36.95 13.22 -22.30
N LYS A 408 37.78 13.59 -23.29
CA LYS A 408 37.58 13.27 -24.72
C LYS A 408 37.64 11.76 -25.03
N ASN A 409 38.23 10.94 -24.15
CA ASN A 409 38.34 9.50 -24.35
C ASN A 409 37.06 8.74 -23.95
N ILE A 410 36.12 9.39 -23.25
CA ILE A 410 34.88 8.77 -22.84
C ILE A 410 33.80 9.05 -23.90
N LYS A 411 33.26 7.97 -24.47
CA LYS A 411 32.14 8.07 -25.40
C LYS A 411 30.88 8.56 -24.67
N ARG A 412 30.20 9.51 -25.26
CA ARG A 412 28.94 10.06 -24.73
C ARG A 412 28.04 10.54 -25.87
N LYS A 413 26.77 10.61 -25.56
CA LYS A 413 25.77 11.29 -26.40
C LYS A 413 25.38 12.58 -25.70
N THR A 414 25.51 13.71 -26.36
CA THR A 414 25.08 15.02 -25.85
C THR A 414 23.65 15.29 -26.29
N ILE A 415 22.81 15.74 -25.37
CA ILE A 415 21.41 16.08 -25.59
C ILE A 415 21.04 17.32 -24.78
N GLU A 416 20.06 18.09 -25.22
CA GLU A 416 19.51 19.20 -24.44
C GLU A 416 18.86 18.70 -23.14
N ALA A 417 19.18 19.33 -22.01
CA ALA A 417 18.59 18.94 -20.69
C ALA A 417 17.06 19.07 -20.69
N GLN A 418 16.54 20.11 -21.37
CA GLN A 418 15.10 20.27 -21.57
C GLN A 418 14.47 19.10 -22.31
N LYS A 419 15.17 18.53 -23.31
CA LYS A 419 14.67 17.35 -24.04
C LYS A 419 14.58 16.12 -23.17
N VAL A 420 15.56 15.91 -22.27
CA VAL A 420 15.51 14.83 -21.27
C VAL A 420 14.28 14.99 -20.39
N MET A 421 14.05 16.19 -19.85
CA MET A 421 12.91 16.46 -18.98
C MET A 421 11.58 16.37 -19.74
N GLU A 422 11.52 16.85 -20.98
CA GLU A 422 10.35 16.69 -21.85
C GLU A 422 9.96 15.23 -22.02
N MET A 423 10.93 14.36 -22.34
CA MET A 423 10.68 12.93 -22.52
C MET A 423 10.14 12.29 -21.24
N ILE A 424 10.73 12.59 -20.07
CA ILE A 424 10.26 12.10 -18.77
C ILE A 424 8.81 12.53 -18.53
N LEU A 425 8.53 13.83 -18.66
CA LEU A 425 7.24 14.41 -18.31
C LEU A 425 6.15 14.02 -19.29
N LYS A 426 6.48 13.89 -20.60
CA LYS A 426 5.56 13.40 -21.61
C LYS A 426 5.08 11.98 -21.28
N GLU A 427 6.02 11.05 -21.08
CA GLU A 427 5.67 9.67 -20.74
C GLU A 427 4.95 9.57 -19.40
N ARG A 428 5.33 10.42 -18.42
CA ARG A 428 4.63 10.54 -17.15
C ARG A 428 3.18 10.99 -17.32
N ALA A 429 2.92 11.97 -18.17
CA ALA A 429 1.56 12.45 -18.44
C ALA A 429 0.73 11.45 -19.27
N GLU A 430 1.34 10.77 -20.25
CA GLU A 430 0.65 9.85 -21.16
C GLU A 430 0.35 8.48 -20.52
N THR A 431 1.23 7.99 -19.67
CA THR A 431 1.13 6.65 -19.08
C THR A 431 0.74 6.67 -17.60
N GLY A 432 0.81 7.83 -16.93
CA GLY A 432 0.64 7.96 -15.49
C GLY A 432 1.78 7.36 -14.64
N ASN A 433 2.75 6.66 -15.24
CA ASN A 433 3.58 5.67 -14.55
C ASN A 433 5.09 5.92 -14.52
N ILE A 434 5.60 7.01 -15.06
CA ILE A 434 7.01 7.35 -14.86
C ILE A 434 7.12 8.06 -13.52
N TYR A 435 7.68 7.39 -12.54
CA TYR A 435 7.93 7.93 -11.21
C TYR A 435 9.22 8.74 -11.20
N LEU A 436 9.36 9.63 -10.21
CA LEU A 436 10.58 10.43 -10.06
C LEU A 436 11.18 10.17 -8.68
N PHE A 437 12.51 10.03 -8.66
CA PHE A 437 13.29 9.83 -7.44
C PHE A 437 14.40 10.89 -7.42
N HIS A 438 14.39 11.79 -6.44
CA HIS A 438 15.36 12.87 -6.32
C HIS A 438 16.53 12.47 -5.44
N GLU A 439 17.69 12.25 -6.02
CA GLU A 439 18.83 11.65 -5.34
C GLU A 439 19.32 12.48 -4.14
N GLU A 440 19.45 13.79 -4.27
CA GLU A 440 19.91 14.65 -3.17
C GLU A 440 18.90 14.67 -2.02
N ASN A 441 17.62 14.94 -2.30
CA ASN A 441 16.60 15.02 -1.25
C ASN A 441 16.49 13.70 -0.46
N VAL A 442 16.66 12.57 -1.14
CA VAL A 442 16.65 11.26 -0.47
C VAL A 442 17.91 11.07 0.38
N ASN A 443 19.11 11.29 -0.18
CA ASN A 443 20.35 10.91 0.46
C ASN A 443 20.84 11.91 1.53
N GLU A 444 20.63 13.21 1.32
CA GLU A 444 20.98 14.23 2.30
C GLU A 444 20.13 14.15 3.57
N THR A 445 18.83 13.83 3.42
CA THR A 445 17.88 13.80 4.55
C THR A 445 17.65 12.39 5.12
N SER A 446 18.28 11.36 4.59
CA SER A 446 18.22 10.01 5.15
C SER A 446 18.91 9.94 6.50
N MET A 447 18.36 9.14 7.42
CA MET A 447 19.01 8.83 8.70
C MET A 447 20.08 7.74 8.58
N LEU A 448 20.16 7.08 7.44
CA LEU A 448 21.25 6.14 7.12
C LEU A 448 22.45 6.92 6.56
N ASN A 449 23.65 6.63 7.06
CA ASN A 449 24.89 7.21 6.53
C ASN A 449 25.39 6.37 5.36
N ARG A 450 24.52 6.13 4.36
CA ARG A 450 24.75 5.23 3.22
C ARG A 450 23.98 5.74 2.00
N TYR A 451 24.52 5.52 0.81
CA TYR A 451 23.84 5.85 -0.43
C TYR A 451 22.59 4.98 -0.63
N ILE A 452 21.46 5.63 -0.83
CA ILE A 452 20.17 5.01 -1.17
C ILE A 452 19.99 5.11 -2.68
N ASN A 453 19.97 3.97 -3.33
CA ASN A 453 20.00 3.86 -4.79
C ASN A 453 18.60 3.74 -5.43
N SER A 454 17.57 3.43 -4.66
CA SER A 454 16.21 3.28 -5.19
C SER A 454 15.13 3.47 -4.12
N SER A 455 13.89 3.44 -4.56
CA SER A 455 12.73 3.27 -3.70
C SER A 455 11.99 1.99 -4.07
N ASN A 456 10.86 1.72 -3.40
CA ASN A 456 10.02 0.56 -3.68
C ASN A 456 9.05 0.79 -4.86
N LEU A 457 8.14 -0.15 -5.04
CA LEU A 457 7.10 -0.12 -6.08
C LEU A 457 6.22 1.16 -6.03
N CYS A 458 5.98 1.71 -4.84
CA CYS A 458 5.08 2.85 -4.62
C CYS A 458 5.80 4.13 -4.16
N CYS A 459 7.14 4.15 -4.22
CA CYS A 459 8.00 5.31 -4.00
C CYS A 459 8.06 5.85 -2.56
N GLU A 460 7.48 5.20 -1.55
CA GLU A 460 7.53 5.66 -0.16
C GLU A 460 8.71 5.10 0.64
N ILE A 461 9.30 3.99 0.23
CA ILE A 461 10.39 3.32 0.94
C ILE A 461 11.71 3.68 0.30
N THR A 462 12.58 4.37 1.04
CA THR A 462 13.91 4.76 0.56
C THR A 462 14.97 4.03 1.37
N LEU A 463 15.44 2.88 0.83
CA LEU A 463 16.39 1.99 1.46
C LEU A 463 17.51 1.60 0.49
N PRO A 464 18.75 1.38 1.00
CA PRO A 464 19.85 0.93 0.16
C PRO A 464 19.66 -0.54 -0.25
N SER A 465 20.15 -0.88 -1.43
CA SER A 465 20.27 -2.27 -1.88
C SER A 465 21.63 -2.50 -2.56
N ARG A 466 22.12 -3.73 -2.51
CA ARG A 466 23.39 -4.13 -3.09
C ARG A 466 23.29 -5.51 -3.70
N GLU A 467 23.88 -5.71 -4.87
CA GLU A 467 23.97 -7.03 -5.51
C GLU A 467 24.75 -8.04 -4.67
N SER A 468 24.38 -9.31 -4.76
CA SER A 468 25.23 -10.43 -4.31
C SER A 468 26.29 -10.73 -5.35
N LYS A 469 27.51 -11.03 -4.91
CA LYS A 469 28.63 -11.36 -5.79
C LYS A 469 29.08 -12.80 -5.57
N LEU A 470 29.06 -13.63 -6.61
CA LEU A 470 29.65 -14.96 -6.58
C LEU A 470 31.17 -14.85 -6.44
N ILE A 471 31.71 -15.29 -5.30
CA ILE A 471 33.15 -15.26 -5.01
C ILE A 471 33.83 -16.49 -5.60
N SER A 472 33.24 -17.66 -5.37
CA SER A 472 33.78 -18.94 -5.86
C SER A 472 32.69 -20.00 -5.99
N GLU A 473 32.92 -20.91 -6.92
CA GLU A 473 32.13 -22.13 -7.10
C GLU A 473 33.10 -23.32 -7.19
N LYS A 474 32.82 -24.39 -6.48
CA LYS A 474 33.65 -25.61 -6.51
C LYS A 474 32.80 -26.85 -6.24
N THR A 475 33.22 -27.98 -6.78
CA THR A 475 32.70 -29.28 -6.39
C THR A 475 33.42 -29.76 -5.13
N ILE A 476 32.66 -30.22 -4.15
CA ILE A 476 33.15 -30.85 -2.93
C ILE A 476 32.50 -32.22 -2.75
N ILE A 477 33.13 -33.10 -2.01
CA ILE A 477 32.51 -34.35 -1.57
C ILE A 477 31.90 -34.11 -0.19
N ASP A 478 30.62 -34.33 -0.03
CA ASP A 478 29.86 -34.21 1.20
C ASP A 478 29.04 -35.51 1.37
N ASP A 479 29.22 -36.20 2.47
CA ASP A 479 28.62 -37.53 2.74
C ASP A 479 28.81 -38.57 1.60
N GLY A 480 29.92 -38.47 0.84
CA GLY A 480 30.25 -39.36 -0.25
C GLY A 480 29.62 -38.99 -1.61
N GLU A 481 28.86 -37.90 -1.70
CA GLU A 481 28.25 -37.39 -2.92
C GLU A 481 28.98 -36.13 -3.43
N GLU A 482 29.00 -35.94 -4.76
CA GLU A 482 29.50 -34.72 -5.37
C GLU A 482 28.48 -33.59 -5.20
N VAL A 483 28.85 -32.55 -4.45
CA VAL A 483 28.00 -31.38 -4.16
C VAL A 483 28.67 -30.12 -4.70
N ILE A 484 27.89 -29.24 -5.35
CA ILE A 484 28.36 -27.94 -5.81
C ILE A 484 28.24 -26.93 -4.66
N TYR A 485 29.39 -26.44 -4.18
CA TYR A 485 29.48 -25.38 -3.17
C TYR A 485 29.68 -24.03 -3.85
N LYS A 486 28.76 -23.08 -3.57
CA LYS A 486 28.84 -21.68 -4.03
C LYS A 486 29.01 -20.72 -2.85
N LYS A 487 30.07 -19.92 -2.89
CA LYS A 487 30.34 -18.88 -1.91
C LYS A 487 29.97 -17.52 -2.48
N TYR A 488 29.08 -16.81 -1.80
CA TYR A 488 28.69 -15.45 -2.15
C TYR A 488 29.19 -14.44 -1.12
N ASP A 489 29.61 -13.25 -1.59
CA ASP A 489 29.49 -12.02 -0.81
C ASP A 489 28.01 -11.63 -0.83
N ALA A 490 27.35 -11.79 0.30
CA ALA A 490 25.93 -11.55 0.39
C ALA A 490 25.60 -10.08 0.10
N GLY A 491 24.76 -9.86 -0.89
CA GLY A 491 24.20 -8.56 -1.20
C GLY A 491 23.22 -8.08 -0.13
N GLU A 492 22.52 -7.03 -0.44
CA GLU A 492 21.48 -6.49 0.43
C GLU A 492 20.16 -6.36 -0.34
N ILE A 493 19.19 -7.18 0.03
CA ILE A 493 17.80 -7.00 -0.36
C ILE A 493 17.09 -6.34 0.81
N SER A 494 16.71 -5.08 0.64
CA SER A 494 15.99 -4.34 1.67
C SER A 494 14.51 -4.67 1.65
N LEU A 495 13.97 -4.94 2.83
CA LEU A 495 12.57 -5.27 3.04
C LEU A 495 11.93 -4.25 3.98
N CYS A 496 10.66 -3.92 3.74
CA CYS A 496 9.91 -3.06 4.65
C CYS A 496 8.58 -3.66 5.05
N ASN A 497 8.26 -3.55 6.35
CA ASN A 497 7.01 -3.96 6.95
C ASN A 497 6.16 -2.72 7.23
N LEU A 498 4.93 -2.69 6.68
CA LEU A 498 4.11 -1.49 6.64
C LEU A 498 2.88 -1.58 7.55
N ALA A 499 2.61 -0.50 8.26
CA ALA A 499 1.36 -0.22 8.96
C ALA A 499 0.93 1.22 8.68
N SER A 500 -0.36 1.51 8.82
CA SER A 500 -0.88 2.87 8.60
C SER A 500 -1.88 3.24 9.71
N ILE A 501 -1.61 4.35 10.38
CA ILE A 501 -2.44 4.90 11.46
C ILE A 501 -3.64 5.62 10.86
N ASN A 502 -4.85 5.33 11.34
CA ASN A 502 -6.09 5.98 10.90
C ASN A 502 -6.25 7.34 11.59
N LEU A 503 -5.88 8.40 10.89
CA LEU A 503 -5.88 9.75 11.43
C LEU A 503 -7.26 10.24 11.87
N ALA A 504 -8.34 9.81 11.19
CA ALA A 504 -9.71 10.19 11.54
C ALA A 504 -10.22 9.53 12.86
N LYS A 505 -9.43 8.65 13.46
CA LYS A 505 -9.64 8.10 14.80
C LYS A 505 -8.52 8.55 15.75
N TRP A 506 -7.30 8.14 15.46
CA TRP A 506 -6.13 8.43 16.28
C TRP A 506 -5.94 9.93 16.56
N GLY A 507 -6.17 10.79 15.57
CA GLY A 507 -5.96 12.23 15.68
C GLY A 507 -6.93 12.96 16.63
N PHE A 508 -7.97 12.28 17.12
CA PHE A 508 -8.95 12.80 18.06
C PHE A 508 -8.82 12.21 19.47
N GLU A 509 -7.89 11.27 19.66
CA GLU A 509 -7.62 10.70 20.98
C GLU A 509 -6.75 11.64 21.83
N ASN A 510 -6.77 11.41 23.15
CA ASN A 510 -5.83 12.08 24.05
C ASN A 510 -4.39 11.56 23.82
N SER A 511 -3.40 12.31 24.28
CA SER A 511 -1.99 12.03 24.01
C SER A 511 -1.52 10.69 24.58
N GLU A 512 -2.08 10.20 25.67
CA GLU A 512 -1.74 8.92 26.27
C GLU A 512 -2.23 7.76 25.38
N THR A 513 -3.49 7.78 24.99
CA THR A 513 -4.07 6.79 24.06
C THR A 513 -3.36 6.84 22.70
N GLN A 514 -3.02 8.04 22.20
CA GLN A 514 -2.25 8.19 20.97
C GLN A 514 -0.90 7.48 21.06
N GLN A 515 -0.17 7.67 22.15
CA GLN A 515 1.12 7.03 22.38
C GLN A 515 0.96 5.52 22.49
N GLU A 516 -0.02 5.03 23.23
CA GLU A 516 -0.28 3.61 23.41
C GLU A 516 -0.58 2.88 22.09
N ILE A 517 -1.38 3.50 21.21
CA ILE A 517 -1.64 2.97 19.87
C ILE A 517 -0.34 2.87 19.07
N ILE A 518 0.50 3.89 19.12
CA ILE A 518 1.80 3.89 18.43
C ILE A 518 2.72 2.81 19.00
N ASP A 519 2.80 2.69 20.34
CA ASP A 519 3.67 1.72 21.01
C ASP A 519 3.33 0.29 20.60
N ILE A 520 2.05 -0.07 20.60
CA ILE A 520 1.63 -1.43 20.22
C ILE A 520 1.84 -1.70 18.72
N VAL A 521 1.67 -0.68 17.87
CA VAL A 521 1.93 -0.81 16.42
C VAL A 521 3.42 -0.98 16.16
N VAL A 522 4.29 -0.12 16.74
CA VAL A 522 5.75 -0.21 16.54
C VAL A 522 6.28 -1.55 17.03
N ARG A 523 5.85 -2.02 18.23
CA ARG A 523 6.23 -3.33 18.76
C ARG A 523 5.76 -4.48 17.87
N GLY A 524 4.50 -4.47 17.45
CA GLY A 524 3.95 -5.51 16.56
C GLY A 524 4.67 -5.55 15.21
N MET A 525 5.00 -4.38 14.65
CA MET A 525 5.75 -4.30 13.39
C MET A 525 7.20 -4.72 13.55
N ASP A 526 7.88 -4.39 14.65
CA ASP A 526 9.23 -4.88 14.96
C ASP A 526 9.24 -6.41 15.07
N ASN A 527 8.24 -6.99 15.72
CA ASN A 527 8.11 -8.44 15.87
C ASN A 527 7.94 -9.16 14.52
N THR A 528 7.33 -8.52 13.48
CA THR A 528 7.21 -9.13 12.15
C THR A 528 8.57 -9.55 11.59
N ILE A 529 9.64 -8.83 11.93
CA ILE A 529 11.02 -9.08 11.46
C ILE A 529 11.55 -10.40 12.02
N ASP A 530 11.18 -10.75 13.24
CA ASP A 530 11.68 -11.94 13.92
C ASP A 530 10.89 -13.21 13.62
N ILE A 531 9.62 -13.05 13.21
CA ILE A 531 8.71 -14.16 12.95
C ILE A 531 8.51 -14.47 11.46
N ALA A 532 8.95 -13.59 10.56
CA ALA A 532 8.75 -13.76 9.12
C ALA A 532 9.52 -14.96 8.56
N ASP A 533 8.91 -15.66 7.63
CA ASP A 533 9.61 -16.57 6.73
C ASP A 533 10.24 -15.75 5.59
N TYR A 534 11.54 -15.85 5.46
CA TYR A 534 12.30 -15.14 4.43
C TYR A 534 12.61 -16.07 3.27
N PRO A 535 12.00 -15.85 2.07
CA PRO A 535 12.22 -16.74 0.94
C PRO A 535 13.62 -16.60 0.32
N VAL A 536 14.31 -15.49 0.59
CA VAL A 536 15.68 -15.21 0.13
C VAL A 536 16.53 -14.78 1.33
N GLN A 537 17.75 -15.35 1.46
CA GLN A 537 18.59 -15.16 2.66
C GLN A 537 19.14 -13.74 2.80
N GLU A 538 19.46 -13.07 1.70
CA GLU A 538 19.90 -11.67 1.69
C GLU A 538 18.86 -10.76 2.34
N GLY A 539 17.57 -10.99 2.07
CA GLY A 539 16.48 -10.28 2.71
C GLY A 539 16.42 -10.52 4.22
N LYS A 540 16.66 -11.75 4.67
CA LYS A 540 16.72 -12.08 6.09
C LYS A 540 17.87 -11.37 6.80
N ILE A 541 19.07 -11.46 6.22
CA ILE A 541 20.29 -10.86 6.77
C ILE A 541 20.10 -9.34 6.90
N THR A 542 19.67 -8.69 5.81
CA THR A 542 19.49 -7.24 5.77
C THR A 542 18.41 -6.79 6.76
N ASN A 543 17.26 -7.46 6.77
CA ASN A 543 16.13 -7.05 7.60
C ASN A 543 16.41 -7.22 9.09
N LYS A 544 17.09 -8.29 9.49
CA LYS A 544 17.50 -8.49 10.90
C LYS A 544 18.57 -7.50 11.35
N LYS A 545 19.48 -7.11 10.47
CA LYS A 545 20.57 -6.19 10.75
C LYS A 545 20.11 -4.75 10.99
N TYR A 546 19.14 -4.28 10.18
CA TYR A 546 18.68 -2.89 10.18
C TYR A 546 17.29 -2.69 10.76
N ARG A 547 16.45 -3.71 10.77
CA ARG A 547 15.08 -3.69 11.30
C ARG A 547 14.22 -2.56 10.74
N TYR A 548 14.13 -2.48 9.41
CA TYR A 548 13.39 -1.43 8.71
C TYR A 548 11.88 -1.56 8.90
N LEU A 549 11.24 -0.45 9.26
CA LEU A 549 9.79 -0.26 9.33
C LEU A 549 9.35 0.86 8.40
N GLY A 550 8.07 0.84 8.03
CA GLY A 550 7.41 1.93 7.31
C GLY A 550 6.03 2.15 7.92
N ILE A 551 5.98 2.87 9.03
CA ILE A 551 4.72 3.27 9.66
C ILE A 551 4.27 4.55 8.97
N GLY A 552 3.07 4.52 8.40
CA GLY A 552 2.46 5.66 7.71
C GLY A 552 1.12 6.03 8.31
N VAL A 553 0.33 6.72 7.52
CA VAL A 553 -1.01 7.18 7.89
C VAL A 553 -2.00 6.94 6.76
N LEU A 554 -3.28 6.94 7.10
CA LEU A 554 -4.39 6.96 6.15
C LEU A 554 -5.55 7.80 6.69
N ASN A 555 -6.55 8.00 5.84
CA ASN A 555 -7.78 8.70 6.20
C ASN A 555 -7.58 10.21 6.49
N PHE A 556 -6.56 10.80 5.88
CA PHE A 556 -6.20 12.20 6.12
C PHE A 556 -7.28 13.18 5.63
N ALA A 557 -7.85 12.94 4.43
CA ALA A 557 -8.92 13.80 3.92
C ALA A 557 -10.16 13.79 4.84
N ASN A 558 -10.52 12.62 5.39
CA ASN A 558 -11.61 12.51 6.35
C ASN A 558 -11.26 13.18 7.69
N TYR A 559 -10.01 13.05 8.17
CA TYR A 559 -9.53 13.74 9.36
C TYR A 559 -9.71 15.27 9.24
N LEU A 560 -9.27 15.84 8.12
CA LEU A 560 -9.42 17.28 7.86
C LEU A 560 -10.89 17.68 7.78
N ALA A 561 -11.72 16.88 7.08
CA ALA A 561 -13.15 17.16 6.98
C ALA A 561 -13.87 17.08 8.33
N LEU A 562 -13.46 16.19 9.25
CA LEU A 562 -13.97 16.13 10.63
C LEU A 562 -13.55 17.35 11.47
N LYS A 563 -12.40 17.95 11.15
CA LYS A 563 -11.91 19.20 11.75
C LYS A 563 -12.46 20.47 11.06
N GLU A 564 -13.34 20.28 10.08
CA GLU A 564 -13.91 21.39 9.30
C GLU A 564 -12.85 22.18 8.48
N LEU A 565 -11.80 21.48 8.03
CA LEU A 565 -10.70 22.04 7.25
C LEU A 565 -10.75 21.54 5.80
N VAL A 566 -10.49 22.43 4.85
CA VAL A 566 -10.35 22.10 3.42
C VAL A 566 -8.87 21.85 3.10
N ILE A 567 -8.57 20.73 2.47
CA ILE A 567 -7.21 20.21 2.33
C ILE A 567 -6.20 21.16 1.66
N ASP A 568 -6.60 21.97 0.70
CA ASP A 568 -5.71 22.88 -0.02
C ASP A 568 -5.75 24.32 0.52
N GLU A 569 -6.21 24.48 1.76
CA GLU A 569 -6.21 25.76 2.46
C GLU A 569 -5.10 25.83 3.53
N LYS A 570 -4.67 27.07 3.83
CA LYS A 570 -3.58 27.29 4.78
C LYS A 570 -3.82 26.72 6.18
N PRO A 571 -5.01 26.81 6.78
CA PRO A 571 -5.27 26.23 8.11
C PRO A 571 -5.05 24.71 8.15
N ALA A 572 -5.36 23.99 7.05
CA ALA A 572 -5.12 22.55 6.96
C ALA A 572 -3.61 22.22 6.92
N ILE A 573 -2.79 23.07 6.28
CA ILE A 573 -1.31 22.90 6.25
C ILE A 573 -0.73 23.13 7.65
N GLU A 574 -1.22 24.13 8.40
CA GLU A 574 -0.78 24.46 9.76
C GLU A 574 -1.19 23.34 10.75
N ASP A 575 -2.37 22.76 10.60
CA ASP A 575 -2.81 21.60 11.38
C ASP A 575 -1.98 20.35 11.08
N ALA A 576 -1.70 20.09 9.80
CA ALA A 576 -0.87 18.97 9.37
C ALA A 576 0.53 19.01 9.99
N GLN A 577 1.15 20.18 10.11
CA GLN A 577 2.46 20.30 10.76
C GLN A 577 2.42 19.78 12.20
N LYS A 578 1.47 20.26 13.00
CA LYS A 578 1.32 19.83 14.41
C LYS A 578 1.02 18.34 14.54
N LEU A 579 0.14 17.84 13.67
CA LEU A 579 -0.26 16.45 13.64
C LEU A 579 0.95 15.54 13.34
N PHE A 580 1.71 15.85 12.28
CA PHE A 580 2.85 15.03 11.87
C PHE A 580 4.06 15.20 12.78
N GLU A 581 4.25 16.34 13.41
CA GLU A 581 5.24 16.53 14.47
C GLU A 581 4.98 15.58 15.64
N ASN A 582 3.74 15.55 16.14
CA ASN A 582 3.36 14.69 17.25
C ASN A 582 3.46 13.21 16.90
N TRP A 583 2.94 12.82 15.73
CA TRP A 583 2.99 11.45 15.20
C TRP A 583 4.43 10.94 15.06
N SER A 584 5.31 11.72 14.44
CA SER A 584 6.72 11.36 14.26
C SER A 584 7.46 11.23 15.59
N TYR A 585 7.25 12.18 16.51
CA TYR A 585 7.84 12.13 17.83
C TYR A 585 7.47 10.85 18.59
N MET A 586 6.20 10.49 18.58
CA MET A 586 5.69 9.29 19.25
C MET A 586 6.28 8.00 18.67
N ILE A 587 6.40 7.89 17.34
CA ILE A 587 7.00 6.73 16.67
C ILE A 587 8.48 6.58 17.03
N ILE A 588 9.25 7.66 16.95
CA ILE A 588 10.68 7.63 17.29
C ILE A 588 10.86 7.28 18.76
N LYS A 589 10.08 7.87 19.66
CA LYS A 589 10.08 7.56 21.09
C LYS A 589 9.75 6.08 21.34
N SER A 590 8.77 5.53 20.65
CA SER A 590 8.41 4.11 20.78
C SER A 590 9.56 3.17 20.39
N SER A 591 10.27 3.48 19.30
CA SER A 591 11.47 2.70 18.90
C SER A 591 12.63 2.85 19.88
N LEU A 592 12.79 4.01 20.52
CA LEU A 592 13.75 4.26 21.60
C LEU A 592 13.42 3.38 22.83
N GLU A 593 12.16 3.36 23.27
CA GLU A 593 11.74 2.53 24.41
C GLU A 593 11.93 1.01 24.11
N LEU A 594 11.62 0.58 22.89
CA LEU A 594 11.93 -0.79 22.46
C LEU A 594 13.45 -1.08 22.43
N ALA A 595 14.29 -0.08 22.10
CA ALA A 595 15.75 -0.26 22.15
C ALA A 595 16.24 -0.43 23.59
N LYS A 596 15.68 0.28 24.55
CA LYS A 596 15.98 0.12 25.98
C LYS A 596 15.61 -1.28 26.47
N GLU A 597 14.49 -1.85 25.98
CA GLU A 597 14.00 -3.18 26.38
C GLU A 597 14.68 -4.33 25.62
N LYS A 598 14.79 -4.25 24.28
CA LYS A 598 15.20 -5.36 23.39
C LYS A 598 16.56 -5.15 22.74
N GLY A 599 17.25 -4.05 23.05
CA GLY A 599 18.51 -3.66 22.41
C GLY A 599 18.30 -2.90 21.08
N ARG A 600 19.27 -2.05 20.75
CA ARG A 600 19.30 -1.28 19.50
C ARG A 600 19.60 -2.17 18.30
N TYR A 601 19.26 -1.71 17.08
CA TYR A 601 19.63 -2.45 15.86
C TYR A 601 21.16 -2.49 15.66
N GLU A 602 21.64 -3.53 14.97
CA GLU A 602 23.08 -3.87 14.88
C GLU A 602 23.94 -2.72 14.36
N LYS A 603 23.50 -2.03 13.32
CA LYS A 603 24.26 -0.97 12.62
C LYS A 603 23.96 0.45 13.12
N PHE A 604 23.42 0.59 14.33
CA PHE A 604 23.07 1.90 14.90
C PHE A 604 24.22 2.89 14.90
N SER A 605 25.42 2.47 15.34
CA SER A 605 26.60 3.33 15.44
C SER A 605 27.06 3.95 14.12
N GLU A 606 26.70 3.35 12.99
CA GLU A 606 27.05 3.83 11.65
C GLU A 606 26.04 4.88 11.12
N SER A 607 24.95 5.13 11.82
CA SER A 607 23.84 5.98 11.38
C SER A 607 23.97 7.43 11.81
N LYS A 608 23.15 8.31 11.20
CA LYS A 608 22.99 9.70 11.64
C LYS A 608 22.26 9.79 12.99
N TRP A 609 21.37 8.82 13.30
CA TRP A 609 20.74 8.72 14.62
C TRP A 609 21.77 8.68 15.76
N ALA A 610 22.88 7.95 15.59
CA ALA A 610 23.94 7.87 16.59
C ALA A 610 24.65 9.22 16.84
N LYS A 611 24.57 10.14 15.88
CA LYS A 611 25.08 11.50 16.00
C LYS A 611 24.06 12.47 16.61
N GLY A 612 22.84 11.98 16.90
CA GLY A 612 21.71 12.80 17.39
C GLY A 612 21.02 13.61 16.30
N GLU A 613 21.19 13.21 15.02
CA GLU A 613 20.39 13.79 13.93
C GLU A 613 19.00 13.15 13.91
N LEU A 614 18.00 13.96 13.63
CA LEU A 614 16.60 13.55 13.50
C LEU A 614 16.06 14.07 12.16
N PRO A 615 15.00 13.50 11.60
CA PRO A 615 14.42 13.96 10.34
C PRO A 615 14.18 15.48 10.30
N ILE A 616 13.65 16.05 11.38
CA ILE A 616 13.36 17.49 11.50
C ILE A 616 14.64 18.36 11.51
N PHE A 617 15.77 17.85 11.97
CA PHE A 617 17.03 18.61 12.01
C PHE A 617 17.70 18.72 10.64
N VAL A 618 17.49 17.71 9.79
CA VAL A 618 18.00 17.68 8.39
C VAL A 618 16.97 18.10 7.37
N ALA A 619 15.76 18.48 7.82
CA ALA A 619 14.65 18.86 6.97
C ALA A 619 14.92 20.13 6.16
N ASN A 620 14.24 20.25 5.03
CA ASN A 620 14.33 21.42 4.16
C ASN A 620 13.79 22.67 4.89
N LYS A 621 14.65 23.68 5.07
CA LYS A 621 14.30 24.94 5.79
C LYS A 621 13.16 25.72 5.11
N LYS A 622 13.05 25.65 3.76
CA LYS A 622 11.95 26.30 3.03
C LYS A 622 10.62 25.65 3.35
N ALA A 623 10.61 24.31 3.53
CA ALA A 623 9.39 23.58 3.93
C ALA A 623 8.95 23.97 5.34
N ILE A 624 9.87 24.03 6.30
CA ILE A 624 9.55 24.44 7.69
C ILE A 624 8.96 25.87 7.70
N ALA A 625 9.47 26.77 6.86
CA ALA A 625 9.03 28.15 6.75
C ALA A 625 7.66 28.35 6.09
N LEU A 626 7.02 27.30 5.54
CA LEU A 626 5.69 27.39 4.92
C LEU A 626 4.58 27.74 5.92
N THR A 627 4.80 27.47 7.19
CA THR A 627 3.84 27.77 8.28
C THR A 627 4.46 28.73 9.30
N LYS A 628 3.60 29.33 10.11
CA LYS A 628 4.04 30.16 11.25
C LYS A 628 4.42 29.34 12.48
N ASN A 629 4.00 28.09 12.54
CA ASN A 629 4.31 27.20 13.66
C ASN A 629 5.80 26.81 13.58
N GLN A 630 6.48 26.84 14.72
CA GLN A 630 7.83 26.31 14.82
C GLN A 630 7.78 24.95 15.53
N PRO A 631 8.62 24.00 15.13
CA PRO A 631 8.79 22.74 15.85
C PRO A 631 9.21 22.98 17.31
N ASP A 632 8.81 22.10 18.20
CA ASP A 632 9.30 22.14 19.59
C ASP A 632 10.75 21.64 19.67
N TRP A 633 11.67 22.56 19.34
CA TRP A 633 13.11 22.26 19.28
C TRP A 633 13.67 21.68 20.57
N ASN A 634 13.15 22.06 21.75
CA ASN A 634 13.62 21.55 23.03
C ASN A 634 13.19 20.10 23.24
N LYS A 635 11.95 19.77 22.88
CA LYS A 635 11.42 18.41 22.90
C LYS A 635 12.26 17.49 21.98
N TRP A 636 12.57 17.95 20.76
CA TRP A 636 13.37 17.20 19.79
C TRP A 636 14.81 17.01 20.24
N ARG A 637 15.47 18.02 20.82
CA ARG A 637 16.85 17.89 21.34
C ARG A 637 16.94 16.87 22.47
N LYS A 638 15.99 16.91 23.43
CA LYS A 638 15.93 15.91 24.51
C LYS A 638 15.81 14.50 23.97
N LEU A 639 14.95 14.28 22.97
CA LEU A 639 14.80 12.97 22.34
C LEU A 639 16.09 12.55 21.63
N ALA A 640 16.78 13.46 20.95
CA ALA A 640 18.05 13.18 20.28
C ALA A 640 19.14 12.77 21.28
N ASP A 641 19.19 13.40 22.46
CA ASP A 641 20.16 13.06 23.50
C ASP A 641 19.89 11.66 24.09
N GLU A 642 18.63 11.30 24.32
CA GLU A 642 18.27 9.95 24.75
C GLU A 642 18.59 8.90 23.69
N ILE A 643 18.38 9.20 22.40
CA ILE A 643 18.74 8.30 21.28
C ILE A 643 20.25 8.08 21.21
N LYS A 644 21.07 9.11 21.38
CA LYS A 644 22.53 8.95 21.45
C LYS A 644 22.94 7.98 22.55
N LEU A 645 22.28 8.03 23.69
CA LEU A 645 22.61 7.21 24.85
C LEU A 645 22.14 5.75 24.68
N HIS A 646 20.90 5.54 24.29
CA HIS A 646 20.25 4.22 24.29
C HIS A 646 20.15 3.57 22.90
N GLY A 647 20.20 4.36 21.83
CA GLY A 647 19.99 3.91 20.46
C GLY A 647 18.50 3.83 20.08
N LEU A 648 18.26 3.31 18.86
CA LEU A 648 16.91 2.97 18.36
C LEU A 648 16.82 1.48 18.03
N ARG A 649 15.64 0.91 18.15
CA ARG A 649 15.36 -0.48 17.76
C ARG A 649 15.35 -0.66 16.25
N ASN A 650 15.01 0.36 15.47
CA ASN A 650 14.77 0.32 14.04
C ASN A 650 15.57 1.40 13.32
N ALA A 651 16.21 1.07 12.22
CA ALA A 651 17.05 2.00 11.45
C ALA A 651 16.27 3.00 10.61
N GLN A 652 15.05 2.63 10.18
CA GLN A 652 14.08 3.48 9.53
C GLN A 652 12.69 3.14 10.08
N LEU A 653 11.81 4.12 10.21
CA LEU A 653 10.58 4.02 10.95
C LEU A 653 9.34 4.43 10.16
N MET A 654 9.42 5.49 9.36
CA MET A 654 8.24 6.17 8.83
C MET A 654 8.26 6.27 7.31
N ALA A 655 7.14 5.87 6.69
CA ALA A 655 6.90 6.00 5.26
C ALA A 655 5.40 6.06 5.00
N ILE A 656 4.95 6.88 4.05
CA ILE A 656 3.52 6.99 3.75
C ILE A 656 3.19 6.26 2.46
N ALA A 657 2.61 5.07 2.63
CA ALA A 657 2.15 4.19 1.55
C ALA A 657 0.78 4.62 0.98
N PRO A 658 0.40 4.19 -0.24
CA PRO A 658 -0.85 4.63 -0.88
C PRO A 658 -2.14 4.07 -0.25
N THR A 659 -2.10 3.00 0.50
CA THR A 659 -3.21 2.37 1.27
C THR A 659 -4.52 2.10 0.51
N ALA A 660 -4.50 1.98 -0.82
CA ALA A 660 -5.71 1.84 -1.63
C ALA A 660 -6.61 0.67 -1.19
N THR A 661 -6.07 -0.53 -1.01
CA THR A 661 -6.86 -1.71 -0.60
C THR A 661 -7.11 -1.75 0.92
N SER A 662 -6.07 -1.48 1.72
CA SER A 662 -6.19 -1.53 3.18
C SER A 662 -7.10 -0.43 3.74
N GLY A 663 -7.11 0.76 3.11
CA GLY A 663 -8.05 1.83 3.42
C GLY A 663 -9.50 1.44 3.09
N LYS A 664 -9.74 0.84 1.92
CA LYS A 664 -11.08 0.33 1.55
C LYS A 664 -11.61 -0.70 2.55
N ALA A 665 -10.73 -1.57 3.07
CA ALA A 665 -11.11 -2.61 4.01
C ALA A 665 -11.60 -2.08 5.38
N ILE A 666 -11.30 -0.82 5.73
CA ILE A 666 -11.73 -0.19 6.98
C ILE A 666 -12.56 1.09 6.76
N ASN A 667 -13.09 1.30 5.55
CA ASN A 667 -13.87 2.48 5.16
C ASN A 667 -13.14 3.81 5.42
N ALA A 668 -11.87 3.90 5.03
CA ALA A 668 -11.04 5.08 5.15
C ALA A 668 -10.74 5.71 3.78
N THR A 669 -10.52 7.03 3.74
CA THR A 669 -9.94 7.68 2.55
C THR A 669 -8.49 7.25 2.36
N GLU A 670 -8.02 7.24 1.11
CA GLU A 670 -6.69 6.72 0.78
C GLU A 670 -5.58 7.63 1.32
N SER A 671 -4.67 7.06 2.11
CA SER A 671 -3.41 7.69 2.51
C SER A 671 -3.57 9.16 2.97
N ILE A 672 -2.78 10.04 2.36
CA ILE A 672 -2.71 11.49 2.57
C ILE A 672 -3.41 12.27 1.44
N GLU A 673 -4.01 11.58 0.50
CA GLU A 673 -4.53 12.14 -0.73
C GLU A 673 -5.90 12.84 -0.53
N PRO A 674 -6.21 13.87 -1.31
CA PRO A 674 -7.59 14.31 -1.47
C PRO A 674 -8.48 13.20 -2.02
N ILE A 675 -9.77 13.32 -1.84
CA ILE A 675 -10.70 12.38 -2.46
C ILE A 675 -10.67 12.51 -4.00
N GLN A 676 -10.85 11.40 -4.70
CA GLN A 676 -11.01 11.45 -6.16
C GLN A 676 -12.45 11.76 -6.56
N HIS A 677 -13.41 11.14 -5.88
CA HIS A 677 -14.85 11.32 -6.08
C HIS A 677 -15.59 11.29 -4.75
N PHE A 678 -16.70 12.01 -4.65
CA PHE A 678 -17.63 11.90 -3.52
C PHE A 678 -18.38 10.56 -3.49
N PHE A 679 -18.69 10.05 -4.66
CA PHE A 679 -19.38 8.79 -4.90
C PHE A 679 -18.94 8.22 -6.24
N TYR A 680 -18.63 6.93 -6.27
CA TYR A 680 -18.35 6.20 -7.50
C TYR A 680 -18.76 4.73 -7.35
N LYS A 681 -18.95 4.05 -8.47
CA LYS A 681 -19.14 2.61 -8.52
C LYS A 681 -17.87 1.99 -9.11
N GLU A 682 -17.28 1.07 -8.39
CA GLU A 682 -16.16 0.29 -8.91
C GLU A 682 -16.66 -0.73 -9.92
N ASP A 683 -16.19 -0.63 -11.16
CA ASP A 683 -16.47 -1.62 -12.19
C ASP A 683 -15.66 -2.90 -11.91
N GLY A 684 -16.33 -4.03 -11.80
CA GLY A 684 -15.75 -5.32 -11.51
C GLY A 684 -16.78 -6.44 -11.61
N LYS A 685 -16.43 -7.64 -11.13
CA LYS A 685 -17.40 -8.78 -11.05
C LYS A 685 -18.64 -8.42 -10.21
N ILE A 686 -18.51 -7.46 -9.30
CA ILE A 686 -19.59 -6.90 -8.49
C ILE A 686 -19.39 -5.40 -8.43
N ASN A 687 -20.37 -4.61 -8.89
CA ASN A 687 -20.36 -3.16 -8.74
C ASN A 687 -20.44 -2.78 -7.26
N LEU A 688 -19.34 -2.23 -6.73
CA LEU A 688 -19.25 -1.81 -5.34
C LEU A 688 -19.37 -0.29 -5.23
N PRO A 689 -20.54 0.25 -4.83
CA PRO A 689 -20.70 1.67 -4.62
C PRO A 689 -19.84 2.12 -3.43
N THR A 690 -19.17 3.24 -3.61
CA THR A 690 -18.27 3.83 -2.63
C THR A 690 -18.66 5.27 -2.37
N LEU A 691 -18.86 5.59 -1.10
CA LEU A 691 -19.05 6.95 -0.61
C LEU A 691 -17.85 7.37 0.23
N VAL A 692 -17.53 8.65 0.22
CA VAL A 692 -16.56 9.17 1.21
C VAL A 692 -17.18 9.11 2.61
N PRO A 693 -16.39 8.82 3.65
CA PRO A 693 -16.89 8.78 5.02
C PRO A 693 -17.57 10.09 5.43
N ASN A 694 -18.62 10.02 6.24
CA ASN A 694 -19.33 11.19 6.79
C ASN A 694 -19.86 12.20 5.76
N ILE A 695 -20.15 11.76 4.53
CA ILE A 695 -20.55 12.63 3.39
C ILE A 695 -21.72 13.56 3.72
N LYS A 696 -22.72 13.10 4.47
CA LYS A 696 -23.88 13.93 4.83
C LYS A 696 -23.52 15.16 5.66
N LYS A 697 -22.60 14.99 6.60
CA LYS A 697 -22.22 16.03 7.57
C LYS A 697 -21.10 16.92 7.03
N ASN A 698 -20.12 16.33 6.35
CA ASN A 698 -18.84 16.96 6.09
C ASN A 698 -18.55 17.21 4.61
N SER A 699 -19.53 17.00 3.72
CA SER A 699 -19.29 17.11 2.24
C SER A 699 -18.69 18.45 1.81
N LYS A 700 -19.01 19.56 2.49
CA LYS A 700 -18.48 20.89 2.17
C LYS A 700 -16.98 21.09 2.46
N PHE A 701 -16.40 20.23 3.27
CA PHE A 701 -14.97 20.27 3.62
C PHE A 701 -14.12 19.31 2.80
N TYR A 702 -14.75 18.42 2.02
CA TYR A 702 -14.06 17.61 1.04
C TYR A 702 -13.87 18.36 -0.27
N LYS A 703 -12.75 18.14 -0.91
CA LYS A 703 -12.44 18.65 -2.24
C LYS A 703 -11.81 17.54 -3.07
N THR A 704 -12.20 17.42 -4.34
CA THR A 704 -11.62 16.40 -5.21
C THR A 704 -10.20 16.77 -5.61
N ALA A 705 -9.37 15.77 -5.86
CA ALA A 705 -7.96 15.95 -6.15
C ALA A 705 -7.69 16.88 -7.35
N ILE A 706 -8.53 16.80 -8.39
CA ILE A 706 -8.44 17.66 -9.59
C ILE A 706 -8.84 19.11 -9.30
N GLU A 707 -9.74 19.34 -8.35
CA GLU A 707 -10.19 20.68 -7.95
C GLU A 707 -9.19 21.38 -7.03
N CYS A 708 -8.33 20.61 -6.33
CA CYS A 708 -7.34 21.15 -5.41
C CYS A 708 -6.26 21.97 -6.12
N ASN A 709 -5.77 22.99 -5.42
CA ASN A 709 -4.55 23.67 -5.82
C ASN A 709 -3.34 22.76 -5.67
N GLN A 710 -2.74 22.32 -6.77
CA GLN A 710 -1.67 21.32 -6.78
C GLN A 710 -0.40 21.81 -6.05
N TYR A 711 -0.07 23.08 -6.10
CA TYR A 711 1.05 23.66 -5.34
C TYR A 711 0.81 23.62 -3.83
N ARG A 712 -0.46 23.80 -3.38
CA ARG A 712 -0.82 23.63 -1.99
C ARG A 712 -0.69 22.17 -1.51
N LEU A 713 -1.03 21.21 -2.36
CA LEU A 713 -0.80 19.79 -2.06
C LEU A 713 0.70 19.48 -1.93
N LEU A 714 1.56 20.08 -2.75
CA LEU A 714 3.02 19.98 -2.60
C LEU A 714 3.51 20.61 -1.28
N GLN A 715 2.93 21.74 -0.86
CA GLN A 715 3.26 22.36 0.43
C GLN A 715 2.88 21.44 1.60
N HIS A 716 1.71 20.79 1.53
CA HIS A 716 1.35 19.73 2.50
C HIS A 716 2.38 18.60 2.52
N ALA A 717 2.77 18.10 1.35
CA ALA A 717 3.74 17.02 1.23
C ALA A 717 5.10 17.43 1.80
N ALA A 718 5.56 18.66 1.52
CA ALA A 718 6.82 19.19 2.02
C ALA A 718 6.85 19.33 3.54
N ILE A 719 5.77 19.83 4.15
CA ILE A 719 5.64 19.93 5.60
C ILE A 719 5.70 18.54 6.25
N ARG A 720 4.96 17.57 5.72
CA ARG A 720 5.01 16.18 6.22
C ARG A 720 6.40 15.58 6.10
N GLN A 721 7.09 15.85 4.95
CA GLN A 721 8.42 15.31 4.70
C GLN A 721 9.45 15.74 5.74
N CYS A 722 9.26 16.88 6.41
CA CYS A 722 10.14 17.32 7.50
C CYS A 722 10.16 16.33 8.69
N TYR A 723 9.13 15.53 8.85
CA TYR A 723 8.95 14.62 9.98
C TYR A 723 9.08 13.13 9.60
N ILE A 724 9.42 12.82 8.34
CA ILE A 724 9.47 11.45 7.82
C ILE A 724 10.90 11.12 7.40
N ASP A 725 11.45 10.04 7.93
CA ASP A 725 12.82 9.58 7.62
C ASP A 725 12.94 8.97 6.21
N GLN A 726 11.91 8.30 5.71
CA GLN A 726 11.84 7.80 4.34
C GLN A 726 11.06 8.78 3.42
N ALA A 727 10.12 8.30 2.60
CA ALA A 727 9.40 9.12 1.65
C ALA A 727 7.87 8.95 1.73
N GLN A 728 7.16 9.53 0.77
CA GLN A 728 5.71 9.52 0.66
C GLN A 728 5.32 9.16 -0.77
N SER A 729 4.28 8.34 -0.94
CA SER A 729 3.65 8.09 -2.25
C SER A 729 2.78 9.29 -2.62
N ILE A 730 3.32 10.25 -3.35
CA ILE A 730 2.67 11.51 -3.72
C ILE A 730 2.18 11.43 -5.16
N ASN A 731 0.87 11.51 -5.37
CA ASN A 731 0.28 11.63 -6.68
C ASN A 731 0.27 13.09 -7.15
N SER A 732 0.38 13.28 -8.46
CA SER A 732 0.19 14.57 -9.12
C SER A 732 -1.11 14.54 -9.92
N TYR A 733 -1.92 15.60 -9.88
CA TYR A 733 -3.22 15.63 -10.55
C TYR A 733 -3.28 16.80 -11.51
N PHE A 734 -3.53 16.54 -12.80
CA PHE A 734 -3.53 17.58 -13.82
C PHE A 734 -4.78 17.53 -14.69
N LYS A 735 -5.27 18.71 -15.04
CA LYS A 735 -6.28 18.85 -16.09
C LYS A 735 -5.64 18.57 -17.46
N LYS A 736 -6.43 18.18 -18.43
CA LYS A 736 -6.01 17.77 -19.77
C LYS A 736 -5.16 18.83 -20.54
N VAL A 737 -5.15 20.08 -20.12
CA VAL A 737 -4.54 21.23 -20.81
C VAL A 737 -3.43 21.86 -19.98
N THR A 738 -2.60 21.08 -19.30
CA THR A 738 -1.43 21.62 -18.60
C THR A 738 -0.27 21.79 -19.58
N SER A 739 0.36 22.98 -19.60
CA SER A 739 1.55 23.22 -20.43
C SER A 739 2.75 22.42 -19.91
N LEU A 740 3.65 22.01 -20.79
CA LEU A 740 4.89 21.33 -20.39
C LEU A 740 5.73 22.19 -19.43
N THR A 741 5.74 23.50 -19.63
CA THR A 741 6.46 24.46 -18.77
C THR A 741 5.87 24.43 -17.35
N ASP A 742 4.54 24.54 -17.19
CA ASP A 742 3.89 24.50 -15.89
C ASP A 742 4.11 23.14 -15.21
N PHE A 743 4.09 22.07 -16.00
CA PHE A 743 4.33 20.72 -15.51
C PHE A 743 5.77 20.55 -15.00
N THR A 744 6.75 21.12 -15.71
CA THR A 744 8.16 21.14 -15.29
C THR A 744 8.33 21.96 -14.01
N LEU A 745 7.78 23.18 -13.96
CA LEU A 745 7.88 24.07 -12.80
C LEU A 745 7.23 23.47 -11.56
N TYR A 746 6.12 22.75 -11.70
CA TYR A 746 5.48 22.02 -10.61
C TYR A 746 6.43 21.02 -9.95
N HIS A 747 7.12 20.19 -10.74
CA HIS A 747 8.04 19.19 -10.20
C HIS A 747 9.28 19.84 -9.56
N ILE A 748 9.86 20.84 -10.21
CA ILE A 748 10.99 21.61 -9.66
C ILE A 748 10.61 22.30 -8.35
N TYR A 749 9.41 22.89 -8.28
CA TYR A 749 8.92 23.51 -7.04
C TYR A 749 8.88 22.52 -5.86
N GLY A 750 8.32 21.33 -6.07
CA GLY A 750 8.26 20.31 -5.02
C GLY A 750 9.63 19.81 -4.61
N PHE A 751 10.55 19.57 -5.54
CA PHE A 751 11.92 19.18 -5.20
C PHE A 751 12.67 20.27 -4.42
N ASN A 752 12.48 21.54 -4.78
CA ASN A 752 13.04 22.67 -4.03
C ASN A 752 12.50 22.79 -2.60
N LEU A 753 11.34 22.21 -2.33
CA LEU A 753 10.76 22.10 -0.99
C LEU A 753 11.19 20.81 -0.24
N GLY A 754 12.03 19.97 -0.83
CA GLY A 754 12.54 18.75 -0.20
C GLY A 754 11.71 17.50 -0.41
N ILE A 755 10.76 17.50 -1.37
CA ILE A 755 10.04 16.28 -1.76
C ILE A 755 11.05 15.29 -2.34
N LYS A 756 11.00 14.03 -1.88
CA LYS A 756 11.95 12.98 -2.26
C LYS A 756 11.55 12.23 -3.53
N THR A 757 10.24 11.99 -3.67
CA THR A 757 9.71 11.13 -4.73
C THR A 757 8.37 11.64 -5.24
N TYR A 758 8.06 11.35 -6.51
CA TYR A 758 6.73 11.49 -7.08
C TYR A 758 6.25 10.13 -7.61
N TYR A 759 5.02 9.79 -7.26
CA TYR A 759 4.36 8.54 -7.63
C TYR A 759 3.57 8.70 -8.94
N TYR A 760 2.28 8.37 -8.99
CA TYR A 760 1.48 8.51 -10.21
C TYR A 760 1.27 9.96 -10.64
N CYS A 761 1.14 10.15 -11.96
CA CYS A 761 0.54 11.33 -12.55
C CYS A 761 -0.86 10.95 -13.05
N LYS A 762 -1.90 11.56 -12.50
CA LYS A 762 -3.29 11.30 -12.87
C LYS A 762 -3.87 12.49 -13.63
N THR A 763 -4.49 12.21 -14.77
CA THR A 763 -5.21 13.20 -15.57
C THR A 763 -6.72 13.01 -15.45
N GLU A 764 -7.54 13.95 -15.88
CA GLU A 764 -9.01 13.84 -15.82
C GLU A 764 -9.57 12.57 -16.49
N LYS A 765 -8.85 11.98 -17.45
CA LYS A 765 -9.23 10.72 -18.10
C LYS A 765 -8.93 9.50 -17.26
N ASP A 766 -7.86 9.54 -16.45
CA ASP A 766 -7.32 8.38 -15.74
C ASP A 766 -8.00 8.12 -14.39
N VAL A 767 -8.83 9.03 -13.94
CA VAL A 767 -9.53 8.93 -12.65
C VAL A 767 -10.51 7.75 -12.62
N VAL A 768 -10.81 7.14 -13.77
CA VAL A 768 -11.79 6.07 -13.92
C VAL A 768 -11.15 4.66 -13.92
N GLU A 769 -9.87 4.47 -14.29
CA GLU A 769 -9.38 3.15 -14.70
C GLU A 769 -8.22 2.52 -13.88
N ASP A 770 -7.44 3.25 -13.10
CA ASP A 770 -6.23 2.65 -12.47
C ASP A 770 -6.33 2.49 -10.95
N ILE A 771 -6.90 1.38 -10.51
CA ILE A 771 -6.68 0.88 -9.16
C ILE A 771 -5.48 -0.06 -9.22
N CYS A 772 -4.32 0.40 -8.73
CA CYS A 772 -3.18 -0.49 -8.54
C CYS A 772 -3.48 -1.48 -7.40
N GLU A 773 -4.05 -2.65 -7.74
CA GLU A 773 -4.30 -3.72 -6.77
C GLU A 773 -3.02 -4.27 -6.11
N SER A 774 -1.85 -3.98 -6.69
CA SER A 774 -0.55 -4.45 -6.22
C SER A 774 0.13 -3.47 -5.24
N CYS A 775 -0.39 -2.24 -5.08
CA CYS A 775 0.28 -1.18 -4.32
C CYS A 775 -0.05 -1.17 -2.82
N THR A 776 -0.66 -2.22 -2.30
CA THR A 776 -0.95 -2.32 -0.86
C THR A 776 -0.67 -3.68 -0.27
#